data_d5c5d4db9e5fc119e8f9578bdad2d5a6
#
_entry.id   d5c5d4db9e5fc119e8f9578bdad2d5a6
#
_cell.length_a   1.000
_cell.length_b   1.000
_cell.length_c   1.000
_cell.angle_alpha   90.00
_cell.angle_beta   90.00
_cell.angle_gamma   90.00
#
_symmetry.space_group_name_H-M   'P 1'
#
loop_
_entity.id
_entity.type
_entity.pdbx_description
1 polymer ?
#
loop_
_entity_poly.entity_id
_entity_poly.type
_entity_poly.pdbx_seq_one_letter_code
_entity_poly.pdbx_strand_id
1 'polypeptide(L)'
;MTSAVTAAICNASIPFAGKVAGSPRDQRMRGKRLLAMAIIAACTPLLANVSQATAPSVTSHNFATKNLEPGGAILLTFSENAELLSGKFTVFIGSTDVTATLRLSGADVNYGPSPLGLPIGTQDVVVMFYDGATWAEIARLPLLVATANAPAADAATTAAAPPADKKSAFTPKIDLTGAVGTTRTESSSKPSTSINTHIGGVQGSVANEWSGDDYGGWLLKGQVNAAGSSVRSQALRFAQRAGEADKVDLASYLLEGNVSALRFALGHVTAGSHPLLMNSLSFRGATVSYPISPNFDVTLNAHNGSAIVGFDRTFGVYDDNHHFAGATLGYEVYPATKGRLRFEVAALNAAVSQSQPGVNTSPTLSTQESAGVGLRALGQTEDARGRFDAAYATSRYRSLATALTPATAATSHSAYLFDGSYQALRAVELSPRWPLTTTFTVKHEYADPLYKSLGAGYGADYQQTAVGAQSTVGPLSAQLTASVRSDNVKHLATALTNKVDNTGLTLSGGIAQIFDIKPSPAIPTANLSLTRTHQWGTHAPTTLDPKLIPNIVTDAVTGGLNWTGESWSLGLTAGNNKQDNRQLGSENKDIRTLTYGAQATWRASEKLNINIGISPNVSRQADTGLKRTTWNPNAGITWQLPWDITLTSAANFDRSFDNQAINGTRNWGFSNQIAKTFKVPVGWGTGTQTVQVSLRQFVTNAYNRTLQGLVDTQTTTRTSGVLLNVSISLF
;
A
#
# COMPACT_ATOMS: atom_id res chain seq x y z
N MET A 1 -16.23 25.79 2.86
CA MET A 1 -16.03 26.46 1.55
C MET A 1 -15.20 25.59 0.57
N THR A 2 -14.26 24.81 1.04
CA THR A 2 -13.42 23.93 0.18
C THR A 2 -14.19 22.76 -0.45
N SER A 3 -15.18 22.18 0.21
CA SER A 3 -15.95 21.04 -0.33
C SER A 3 -16.95 21.45 -1.44
N ALA A 4 -17.43 22.69 -1.43
CA ALA A 4 -18.33 23.19 -2.48
C ALA A 4 -17.58 23.53 -3.79
N VAL A 5 -16.32 23.90 -3.69
CA VAL A 5 -15.47 24.17 -4.84
C VAL A 5 -15.05 22.87 -5.55
N THR A 6 -14.81 21.81 -4.80
CA THR A 6 -14.47 20.49 -5.37
C THR A 6 -15.65 19.87 -6.10
N ALA A 7 -16.89 20.04 -5.60
CA ALA A 7 -18.09 19.56 -6.27
C ALA A 7 -18.42 20.36 -7.56
N ALA A 8 -17.99 21.63 -7.64
CA ALA A 8 -18.16 22.45 -8.84
C ALA A 8 -17.15 22.14 -9.95
N ILE A 9 -16.06 21.45 -9.62
CA ILE A 9 -14.99 21.15 -10.58
C ILE A 9 -15.27 19.87 -11.39
N CYS A 10 -16.25 19.09 -11.00
CA CYS A 10 -16.42 17.75 -11.58
C CYS A 10 -17.58 17.58 -12.53
N ASN A 11 -18.02 18.51 -13.36
CA ASN A 11 -19.18 18.18 -14.20
C ASN A 11 -19.50 19.12 -15.35
N ALA A 12 -18.95 19.02 -16.49
CA ALA A 12 -19.58 19.53 -17.72
C ALA A 12 -19.21 18.70 -18.92
N SER A 13 -20.16 18.31 -19.63
CA SER A 13 -19.99 17.48 -20.79
C SER A 13 -20.13 18.25 -22.07
N ILE A 14 -19.59 17.68 -23.08
CA ILE A 14 -19.71 18.16 -24.44
C ILE A 14 -20.72 17.37 -25.22
N PRO A 15 -21.61 18.02 -25.94
CA PRO A 15 -22.25 17.38 -27.04
C PRO A 15 -21.29 17.34 -28.24
N PHE A 16 -20.96 16.15 -28.71
CA PHE A 16 -20.38 15.94 -30.01
C PHE A 16 -21.49 16.20 -31.05
N ALA A 17 -21.65 17.43 -31.45
CA ALA A 17 -22.43 17.77 -32.65
C ALA A 17 -21.77 18.97 -33.34
N GLY A 18 -20.99 18.68 -34.32
CA GLY A 18 -20.37 19.66 -35.19
C GLY A 18 -19.46 18.98 -36.17
N LYS A 19 -19.99 18.62 -37.35
CA LYS A 19 -19.18 18.30 -38.53
C LYS A 19 -18.36 19.55 -38.89
N VAL A 20 -17.13 19.63 -38.39
CA VAL A 20 -16.14 20.51 -38.99
C VAL A 20 -15.32 19.66 -39.95
N ALA A 21 -15.49 19.93 -41.23
CA ALA A 21 -14.64 19.40 -42.28
C ALA A 21 -13.19 19.86 -42.01
N GLY A 22 -12.41 19.04 -41.38
CA GLY A 22 -11.01 19.30 -41.14
C GLY A 22 -10.20 19.13 -42.44
N SER A 23 -9.24 19.98 -42.65
CA SER A 23 -8.33 19.93 -43.79
C SER A 23 -7.56 18.59 -43.83
N PRO A 24 -7.07 18.13 -45.01
CA PRO A 24 -6.33 16.87 -45.15
C PRO A 24 -5.09 16.75 -44.26
N ARG A 25 -4.57 17.85 -43.77
CA ARG A 25 -3.45 17.87 -42.81
C ARG A 25 -3.83 17.38 -41.39
N ASP A 26 -5.05 17.69 -40.94
CA ASP A 26 -5.54 17.26 -39.64
C ASP A 26 -5.88 15.76 -39.59
N GLN A 27 -6.33 15.21 -40.68
CA GLN A 27 -6.56 13.76 -40.78
C GLN A 27 -5.26 12.94 -40.75
N ARG A 28 -4.17 13.47 -41.37
CA ARG A 28 -2.85 12.83 -41.28
C ARG A 28 -2.25 12.90 -39.86
N MET A 29 -2.51 13.95 -39.10
CA MET A 29 -2.05 14.03 -37.72
C MET A 29 -2.88 13.16 -36.78
N ARG A 30 -4.20 13.02 -37.00
CA ARG A 30 -5.04 12.07 -36.26
C ARG A 30 -4.66 10.62 -36.55
N GLY A 31 -4.41 10.28 -37.83
CA GLY A 31 -3.91 8.96 -38.20
C GLY A 31 -2.54 8.62 -37.62
N LYS A 32 -1.62 9.59 -37.53
CA LYS A 32 -0.31 9.41 -36.88
C LYS A 32 -0.42 9.26 -35.35
N ARG A 33 -1.37 9.94 -34.72
CA ARG A 33 -1.64 9.77 -33.28
C ARG A 33 -2.29 8.43 -32.97
N LEU A 34 -3.21 7.97 -33.79
CA LEU A 34 -3.81 6.63 -33.67
C LEU A 34 -2.79 5.52 -34.00
N LEU A 35 -1.93 5.72 -34.99
CA LEU A 35 -0.85 4.78 -35.30
C LEU A 35 0.25 4.77 -34.21
N ALA A 36 0.58 5.92 -33.65
CA ALA A 36 1.46 6.01 -32.48
C ALA A 36 0.85 5.33 -31.24
N MET A 37 -0.45 5.51 -30.99
CA MET A 37 -1.16 4.79 -29.95
C MET A 37 -1.23 3.28 -30.21
N ALA A 38 -1.41 2.86 -31.46
CA ALA A 38 -1.42 1.45 -31.84
C ALA A 38 -0.05 0.80 -31.75
N ILE A 39 1.02 1.52 -32.12
CA ILE A 39 2.41 1.07 -31.94
C ILE A 39 2.79 1.08 -30.45
N ILE A 40 2.27 2.06 -29.73
CA ILE A 40 2.37 2.16 -28.28
C ILE A 40 1.60 0.99 -27.64
N ALA A 41 0.42 0.61 -28.06
CA ALA A 41 -0.32 -0.55 -27.58
C ALA A 41 0.42 -1.89 -27.84
N ALA A 42 1.45 -1.88 -28.67
CA ALA A 42 2.17 -3.10 -29.05
C ALA A 42 3.34 -3.48 -28.15
N CYS A 43 3.80 -2.64 -27.21
CA CYS A 43 5.08 -2.88 -26.52
C CYS A 43 5.11 -2.64 -25.01
N THR A 44 4.11 -2.88 -24.19
CA THR A 44 4.26 -2.74 -22.75
C THR A 44 3.29 -3.48 -21.88
N PRO A 45 3.54 -4.06 -20.85
CA PRO A 45 2.77 -3.97 -19.66
C PRO A 45 3.56 -3.73 -18.39
N LEU A 46 2.96 -3.18 -17.49
CA LEU A 46 3.22 -2.90 -16.09
C LEU A 46 3.48 -1.42 -15.81
N LEU A 47 2.45 -0.82 -15.38
CA LEU A 47 2.40 0.03 -14.21
C LEU A 47 0.93 0.42 -14.05
N ALA A 48 0.16 -0.49 -13.48
CA ALA A 48 -1.10 -0.13 -12.88
C ALA A 48 -0.77 0.49 -11.54
N ASN A 49 -0.49 1.77 -11.53
CA ASN A 49 -0.70 2.68 -10.41
C ASN A 49 -0.70 4.08 -10.97
N VAL A 50 -1.73 4.37 -11.74
CA VAL A 50 -2.03 5.75 -12.07
C VAL A 50 -2.76 6.33 -10.88
N SER A 51 -2.10 7.24 -10.21
CA SER A 51 -2.66 7.99 -9.12
C SER A 51 -4.05 8.52 -9.50
N GLN A 52 -5.05 8.08 -8.79
CA GLN A 52 -6.27 8.82 -8.68
C GLN A 52 -5.90 10.19 -8.12
N ALA A 53 -6.36 11.28 -8.72
CA ALA A 53 -6.02 12.65 -8.33
C ALA A 53 -6.49 13.04 -6.92
N THR A 54 -6.90 12.08 -6.10
CA THR A 54 -7.46 12.29 -4.76
C THR A 54 -7.01 11.28 -3.71
N ALA A 55 -6.35 10.19 -4.08
CA ALA A 55 -5.82 9.25 -3.10
C ALA A 55 -4.29 9.30 -3.13
N PRO A 56 -3.62 9.54 -2.00
CA PRO A 56 -2.18 9.42 -1.91
C PRO A 56 -1.79 7.97 -2.20
N SER A 57 -0.63 7.78 -2.81
CA SER A 57 -0.05 6.45 -3.01
C SER A 57 1.21 6.30 -2.18
N VAL A 58 1.53 5.08 -1.80
CA VAL A 58 2.83 4.77 -1.20
C VAL A 58 3.84 4.66 -2.33
N THR A 59 4.78 5.59 -2.40
CA THR A 59 5.77 5.68 -3.47
C THR A 59 7.02 4.86 -3.21
N SER A 60 7.35 4.65 -1.94
CA SER A 60 8.47 3.80 -1.53
C SER A 60 8.31 3.29 -0.11
N HIS A 61 9.02 2.21 0.21
CA HIS A 61 9.12 1.67 1.56
C HIS A 61 10.48 1.00 1.80
N ASN A 62 10.92 0.96 3.05
CA ASN A 62 12.26 0.50 3.40
C ASN A 62 12.43 -1.03 3.46
N PHE A 63 11.38 -1.79 3.23
CA PHE A 63 11.38 -3.27 3.22
C PHE A 63 11.11 -3.87 1.84
N ALA A 64 11.18 -3.07 0.75
CA ALA A 64 10.97 -3.54 -0.63
C ALA A 64 11.99 -4.61 -1.07
N THR A 65 13.22 -4.52 -0.56
CA THR A 65 14.34 -5.37 -0.96
C THR A 65 15.05 -6.01 0.23
N LYS A 66 14.56 -5.79 1.44
CA LYS A 66 15.24 -6.23 2.66
C LYS A 66 14.23 -6.67 3.72
N ASN A 67 14.51 -7.83 4.31
CA ASN A 67 13.77 -8.27 5.49
C ASN A 67 14.00 -7.30 6.64
N LEU A 68 12.95 -6.97 7.38
CA LEU A 68 13.08 -6.18 8.60
C LEU A 68 13.36 -7.08 9.81
N GLU A 69 14.11 -6.57 10.75
CA GLU A 69 14.27 -7.18 12.06
C GLU A 69 13.08 -6.83 12.97
N PRO A 70 12.79 -7.63 14.01
CA PRO A 70 11.67 -7.34 14.92
C PRO A 70 11.72 -5.96 15.56
N GLY A 71 12.92 -5.39 15.77
CA GLY A 71 13.12 -4.01 16.26
C GLY A 71 13.22 -2.96 15.15
N GLY A 72 13.01 -3.34 13.90
CA GLY A 72 13.12 -2.44 12.75
C GLY A 72 11.98 -1.41 12.70
N ALA A 73 12.26 -0.26 12.10
CA ALA A 73 11.24 0.72 11.79
C ALA A 73 10.69 0.45 10.39
N ILE A 74 9.39 0.64 10.19
CA ILE A 74 8.78 0.69 8.87
C ILE A 74 8.72 2.14 8.44
N LEU A 75 9.31 2.44 7.31
CA LEU A 75 9.22 3.74 6.65
C LEU A 75 8.40 3.57 5.37
N LEU A 76 7.33 4.33 5.24
CA LEU A 76 6.54 4.47 4.04
C LEU A 76 6.66 5.91 3.57
N THR A 77 6.85 6.12 2.27
CA THR A 77 6.83 7.46 1.69
C THR A 77 5.58 7.59 0.83
N PHE A 78 4.76 8.56 1.10
CA PHE A 78 3.56 8.86 0.33
C PHE A 78 3.87 9.79 -0.84
N SER A 79 3.01 9.80 -1.85
CA SER A 79 3.09 10.76 -2.95
C SER A 79 2.76 12.20 -2.52
N GLU A 80 2.14 12.36 -1.38
CA GLU A 80 1.69 13.64 -0.81
C GLU A 80 2.21 13.81 0.62
N ASN A 81 2.06 15.02 1.16
CA ASN A 81 2.46 15.30 2.53
C ASN A 81 1.53 14.58 3.51
N ALA A 82 2.05 13.56 4.19
CA ALA A 82 1.31 12.73 5.14
C ALA A 82 0.81 13.50 6.37
N GLU A 83 1.45 14.60 6.76
CA GLU A 83 0.98 15.46 7.86
C GLU A 83 -0.35 16.16 7.49
N LEU A 84 -0.53 16.53 6.22
CA LEU A 84 -1.78 17.10 5.72
C LEU A 84 -2.88 16.05 5.55
N LEU A 85 -2.50 14.77 5.54
CA LEU A 85 -3.39 13.63 5.45
C LEU A 85 -3.69 13.03 6.83
N SER A 86 -3.20 13.64 7.91
CA SER A 86 -3.43 13.15 9.27
C SER A 86 -4.93 12.94 9.55
N GLY A 87 -5.27 11.74 10.04
CA GLY A 87 -6.65 11.33 10.26
C GLY A 87 -7.40 10.84 9.00
N LYS A 88 -6.74 10.86 7.84
CA LYS A 88 -7.32 10.37 6.58
C LYS A 88 -6.72 9.05 6.10
N PHE A 89 -5.76 8.48 6.78
CA PHE A 89 -5.21 7.18 6.44
C PHE A 89 -5.00 6.33 7.69
N THR A 90 -4.99 5.02 7.48
CA THR A 90 -4.64 4.03 8.51
C THR A 90 -3.62 3.05 7.95
N VAL A 91 -2.72 2.59 8.81
CA VAL A 91 -1.71 1.60 8.46
C VAL A 91 -1.86 0.38 9.36
N PHE A 92 -1.95 -0.77 8.74
CA PHE A 92 -1.99 -2.06 9.40
C PHE A 92 -0.69 -2.83 9.15
N ILE A 93 -0.19 -3.51 10.16
CA ILE A 93 0.88 -4.50 10.03
C ILE A 93 0.25 -5.86 10.37
N GLY A 94 0.09 -6.71 9.37
CA GLY A 94 -0.78 -7.87 9.50
C GLY A 94 -2.21 -7.43 9.81
N SER A 95 -2.71 -7.83 10.99
CA SER A 95 -4.04 -7.42 11.48
C SER A 95 -4.00 -6.27 12.48
N THR A 96 -2.84 -5.70 12.78
CA THR A 96 -2.68 -4.68 13.83
C THR A 96 -2.72 -3.29 13.22
N ASP A 97 -3.66 -2.45 13.65
CA ASP A 97 -3.66 -1.02 13.34
C ASP A 97 -2.55 -0.32 14.13
N VAL A 98 -1.57 0.21 13.42
CA VAL A 98 -0.44 0.94 13.99
C VAL A 98 -0.56 2.45 13.79
N THR A 99 -1.65 2.92 13.26
CA THR A 99 -1.86 4.32 12.84
C THR A 99 -1.57 5.33 13.96
N ALA A 100 -2.02 5.04 15.17
CA ALA A 100 -1.81 5.92 16.33
C ALA A 100 -0.33 6.01 16.78
N THR A 101 0.51 5.09 16.34
CA THR A 101 1.95 5.05 16.68
C THR A 101 2.83 5.60 15.57
N LEU A 102 2.25 5.98 14.44
CA LEU A 102 2.96 6.53 13.31
C LEU A 102 3.50 7.92 13.61
N ARG A 103 4.69 8.18 13.13
CA ARG A 103 5.27 9.51 13.10
C ARG A 103 5.23 10.02 11.68
N LEU A 104 4.63 11.17 11.48
CA LEU A 104 4.51 11.82 10.21
C LEU A 104 5.60 12.88 10.08
N SER A 105 6.25 12.96 8.94
CA SER A 105 7.26 13.97 8.64
C SER A 105 7.26 14.26 7.14
N GLY A 106 6.57 15.29 6.72
CA GLY A 106 6.38 15.57 5.31
C GLY A 106 5.63 14.44 4.61
N ALA A 107 6.20 13.86 3.57
CA ALA A 107 5.63 12.71 2.86
C ALA A 107 5.90 11.36 3.56
N ASP A 108 6.74 11.34 4.58
CA ASP A 108 7.17 10.13 5.23
C ASP A 108 6.28 9.78 6.42
N VAL A 109 5.90 8.51 6.47
CA VAL A 109 5.15 7.88 7.55
C VAL A 109 6.06 6.83 8.18
N ASN A 110 6.49 7.08 9.39
CA ASN A 110 7.40 6.21 10.12
C ASN A 110 6.65 5.50 11.25
N TYR A 111 6.54 4.19 11.15
CA TYR A 111 6.29 3.33 12.30
C TYR A 111 7.62 3.15 13.02
N GLY A 112 7.88 4.04 13.97
CA GLY A 112 9.06 3.94 14.81
C GLY A 112 9.04 2.65 15.59
N PRO A 113 10.19 2.25 16.14
CA PRO A 113 10.24 1.06 16.96
C PRO A 113 9.29 1.23 18.14
N SER A 114 8.15 0.58 18.01
CA SER A 114 7.27 0.32 19.12
C SER A 114 8.04 -0.50 20.16
N PRO A 115 7.78 -0.32 21.45
CA PRO A 115 8.26 -1.25 22.46
C PRO A 115 7.96 -2.71 22.13
N LEU A 116 6.95 -2.95 21.32
CA LEU A 116 6.47 -4.28 20.95
C LEU A 116 7.23 -4.93 19.77
N GLY A 117 8.05 -4.19 19.03
CA GLY A 117 8.70 -4.72 17.83
C GLY A 117 7.73 -5.18 16.75
N LEU A 118 8.29 -5.64 15.63
CA LEU A 118 7.53 -6.24 14.53
C LEU A 118 7.37 -7.74 14.76
N PRO A 119 6.19 -8.34 14.53
CA PRO A 119 6.01 -9.78 14.64
C PRO A 119 6.84 -10.50 13.58
N ILE A 120 7.56 -11.55 14.01
CA ILE A 120 8.40 -12.37 13.12
C ILE A 120 7.51 -13.14 12.15
N GLY A 121 7.93 -13.25 10.90
CA GLY A 121 7.23 -13.96 9.84
C GLY A 121 6.79 -13.04 8.71
N THR A 122 6.04 -13.60 7.78
CA THR A 122 5.48 -12.83 6.66
C THR A 122 4.20 -12.13 7.12
N GLN A 123 4.16 -10.82 6.95
CA GLN A 123 3.03 -9.95 7.27
C GLN A 123 2.74 -9.07 6.06
N ASP A 124 1.54 -8.52 5.96
CA ASP A 124 1.25 -7.46 5.01
C ASP A 124 1.24 -6.11 5.75
N VAL A 125 1.89 -5.11 5.18
CA VAL A 125 1.66 -3.71 5.55
C VAL A 125 0.57 -3.19 4.64
N VAL A 126 -0.61 -2.94 5.20
CA VAL A 126 -1.78 -2.46 4.45
C VAL A 126 -2.01 -1.00 4.82
N VAL A 127 -2.07 -0.16 3.80
CA VAL A 127 -2.39 1.26 3.96
C VAL A 127 -3.77 1.54 3.41
N MET A 128 -4.66 2.04 4.25
CA MET A 128 -6.01 2.45 3.88
C MET A 128 -6.08 3.97 3.90
N PHE A 129 -6.75 4.55 2.94
CA PHE A 129 -6.98 5.98 2.86
C PHE A 129 -8.46 6.32 2.86
N TYR A 130 -8.82 7.38 3.57
CA TYR A 130 -10.18 7.91 3.65
C TYR A 130 -10.30 9.15 2.76
N ASP A 131 -11.07 9.05 1.70
CA ASP A 131 -11.29 10.13 0.72
C ASP A 131 -12.32 11.20 1.16
N GLY A 132 -12.83 11.08 2.39
CA GLY A 132 -13.92 11.89 2.93
C GLY A 132 -15.27 11.17 2.86
N ALA A 133 -15.34 10.00 2.23
CA ALA A 133 -16.54 9.20 2.07
C ALA A 133 -16.33 7.73 2.40
N THR A 134 -15.22 7.13 1.96
CA THR A 134 -14.90 5.71 2.15
C THR A 134 -13.44 5.49 2.47
N TRP A 135 -13.15 4.35 3.10
CA TRP A 135 -11.81 3.84 3.24
C TRP A 135 -11.47 2.97 2.03
N ALA A 136 -10.38 3.30 1.35
CA ALA A 136 -9.84 2.52 0.23
C ALA A 136 -8.45 2.01 0.58
N GLU A 137 -8.15 0.77 0.22
CA GLU A 137 -6.77 0.26 0.29
C GLU A 137 -5.94 0.92 -0.81
N ILE A 138 -4.91 1.67 -0.41
CA ILE A 138 -4.01 2.37 -1.34
C ILE A 138 -2.67 1.66 -1.50
N ALA A 139 -2.32 0.77 -0.59
CA ALA A 139 -1.14 -0.08 -0.71
C ALA A 139 -1.29 -1.35 0.14
N ARG A 140 -0.80 -2.47 -0.39
CA ARG A 140 -0.58 -3.74 0.31
C ARG A 140 0.83 -4.21 -0.01
N LEU A 141 1.70 -4.19 0.98
CA LEU A 141 3.12 -4.37 0.82
C LEU A 141 3.56 -5.59 1.65
N PRO A 142 4.07 -6.66 1.03
CA PRO A 142 4.52 -7.82 1.78
C PRO A 142 5.76 -7.46 2.61
N LEU A 143 5.67 -7.70 3.90
CA LEU A 143 6.72 -7.48 4.88
C LEU A 143 7.20 -8.82 5.42
N LEU A 144 8.46 -9.14 5.24
CA LEU A 144 9.11 -10.25 5.91
C LEU A 144 9.92 -9.73 7.09
N VAL A 145 9.51 -10.12 8.29
CA VAL A 145 10.26 -9.85 9.52
C VAL A 145 11.01 -11.11 9.91
N ALA A 146 12.32 -11.06 9.83
CA ALA A 146 13.19 -12.19 10.16
C ALA A 146 14.33 -11.75 11.09
N THR A 147 14.73 -12.62 11.97
CA THR A 147 15.99 -12.44 12.70
C THR A 147 17.16 -12.64 11.75
N ALA A 148 18.25 -11.91 11.92
CA ALA A 148 19.41 -11.86 11.03
C ALA A 148 20.06 -13.23 10.66
N ASN A 149 19.60 -14.33 11.21
CA ASN A 149 20.12 -15.67 10.99
C ASN A 149 19.15 -16.65 10.33
N ALA A 150 18.01 -16.20 9.78
CA ALA A 150 17.17 -17.09 8.96
C ALA A 150 17.74 -17.11 7.52
N PRO A 151 18.13 -18.28 6.98
CA PRO A 151 18.50 -18.37 5.58
C PRO A 151 17.30 -17.92 4.74
N ALA A 152 17.57 -17.16 3.67
CA ALA A 152 16.55 -16.78 2.71
C ALA A 152 15.79 -18.04 2.31
N ALA A 153 14.50 -18.06 2.58
CA ALA A 153 13.65 -19.13 2.09
C ALA A 153 13.57 -18.93 0.57
N ASP A 154 14.29 -19.75 -0.15
CA ASP A 154 14.10 -19.91 -1.58
C ASP A 154 12.61 -20.17 -1.83
N ALA A 155 12.08 -19.55 -2.86
CA ALA A 155 10.72 -19.78 -3.34
C ALA A 155 10.53 -21.29 -3.53
N ALA A 156 9.97 -21.94 -2.53
CA ALA A 156 9.81 -23.37 -2.50
C ALA A 156 8.78 -23.76 -3.57
N THR A 157 9.29 -24.35 -4.61
CA THR A 157 8.58 -25.29 -5.46
C THR A 157 7.70 -26.16 -4.55
N THR A 158 6.40 -26.18 -4.80
CA THR A 158 5.44 -27.06 -4.17
C THR A 158 5.81 -28.51 -4.52
N ALA A 159 6.72 -29.09 -3.75
CA ALA A 159 6.92 -30.54 -3.74
C ALA A 159 5.87 -31.10 -2.80
N ALA A 160 5.03 -32.00 -3.34
CA ALA A 160 4.08 -32.78 -2.55
C ALA A 160 4.82 -33.47 -1.39
N ALA A 161 4.40 -33.14 -0.17
CA ALA A 161 4.92 -33.79 1.01
C ALA A 161 4.53 -35.31 0.99
N PRO A 162 5.43 -36.20 1.37
CA PRO A 162 5.09 -37.62 1.51
C PRO A 162 4.06 -37.80 2.64
N PRO A 163 3.16 -38.76 2.55
CA PRO A 163 2.18 -39.03 3.58
C PRO A 163 2.91 -39.47 4.87
N ALA A 164 2.86 -38.60 5.87
CA ALA A 164 3.35 -38.94 7.20
C ALA A 164 2.16 -39.38 8.04
N ASP A 165 2.27 -40.55 8.67
CA ASP A 165 1.40 -40.99 9.77
C ASP A 165 1.41 -39.92 10.88
N LYS A 166 0.43 -39.00 10.86
CA LYS A 166 0.34 -37.94 11.84
C LYS A 166 -0.75 -38.24 12.85
N LYS A 167 -0.36 -38.79 13.97
CA LYS A 167 -1.13 -38.57 15.19
C LYS A 167 -1.05 -37.07 15.53
N SER A 168 -2.19 -36.43 15.61
CA SER A 168 -2.32 -34.98 15.99
C SER A 168 -1.64 -34.74 17.35
N ALA A 169 -0.42 -34.24 17.32
CA ALA A 169 0.25 -33.77 18.53
C ALA A 169 -0.07 -32.29 18.71
N PHE A 170 -0.52 -31.89 19.91
CA PHE A 170 -0.68 -30.49 20.28
C PHE A 170 0.71 -29.88 20.45
N THR A 171 1.16 -29.14 19.44
CA THR A 171 2.44 -28.42 19.44
C THR A 171 2.21 -26.94 19.15
N PRO A 172 1.73 -26.17 20.14
CA PRO A 172 1.43 -24.76 19.93
C PRO A 172 2.70 -23.96 19.75
N LYS A 173 2.73 -23.13 18.72
CA LYS A 173 3.72 -22.06 18.58
C LYS A 173 3.28 -20.88 19.44
N ILE A 174 4.11 -20.49 20.39
CA ILE A 174 3.85 -19.35 21.28
C ILE A 174 4.97 -18.35 21.10
N ASP A 175 4.61 -17.14 20.68
CA ASP A 175 5.52 -16.01 20.60
C ASP A 175 5.10 -14.95 21.63
N LEU A 176 6.01 -14.56 22.51
CA LEU A 176 5.80 -13.51 23.50
C LEU A 176 6.87 -12.45 23.32
N THR A 177 6.49 -11.21 23.24
CA THR A 177 7.42 -10.07 23.21
C THR A 177 7.03 -9.07 24.29
N GLY A 178 7.98 -8.75 25.14
CA GLY A 178 7.87 -7.72 26.15
C GLY A 178 8.86 -6.60 25.87
N ALA A 179 8.46 -5.36 26.11
CA ALA A 179 9.33 -4.22 26.01
C ALA A 179 9.15 -3.31 27.22
N VAL A 180 10.24 -2.80 27.76
CA VAL A 180 10.24 -1.80 28.83
C VAL A 180 11.32 -0.76 28.56
N GLY A 181 11.02 0.49 28.86
CA GLY A 181 11.99 1.54 28.67
C GLY A 181 11.52 2.91 29.10
N THR A 182 12.35 3.89 28.85
CA THR A 182 12.03 5.30 29.11
C THR A 182 12.32 6.12 27.86
N THR A 183 11.47 7.11 27.62
CA THR A 183 11.71 8.14 26.61
C THR A 183 11.58 9.51 27.23
N ARG A 184 12.41 10.44 26.80
CA ARG A 184 12.34 11.85 27.15
C ARG A 184 12.17 12.65 25.89
N THR A 185 11.11 13.43 25.83
CA THR A 185 10.84 14.37 24.74
C THR A 185 10.90 15.79 25.29
N GLU A 186 11.73 16.61 24.67
CA GLU A 186 11.88 18.03 24.97
C GLU A 186 11.44 18.83 23.75
N SER A 187 10.59 19.81 23.95
CA SER A 187 10.16 20.73 22.87
C SER A 187 10.45 22.17 23.27
N SER A 188 11.05 22.93 22.36
CA SER A 188 11.31 24.35 22.51
C SER A 188 10.13 25.23 22.05
N SER A 189 8.99 24.64 21.67
CA SER A 189 7.76 25.42 21.42
C SER A 189 7.40 26.21 22.68
N LYS A 190 6.89 27.44 22.53
CA LYS A 190 6.45 28.24 23.67
C LYS A 190 4.99 27.88 24.04
N PRO A 191 4.72 27.41 25.27
CA PRO A 191 5.69 27.12 26.35
C PRO A 191 6.54 25.89 26.07
N SER A 192 7.80 25.91 26.50
CA SER A 192 8.70 24.75 26.40
C SER A 192 8.18 23.61 27.28
N THR A 193 8.18 22.42 26.75
CA THR A 193 7.71 21.21 27.45
C THR A 193 8.80 20.15 27.49
N SER A 194 8.92 19.47 28.64
CA SER A 194 9.74 18.27 28.77
C SER A 194 8.86 17.15 29.34
N ILE A 195 8.74 16.07 28.61
CA ILE A 195 7.90 14.93 28.98
C ILE A 195 8.78 13.69 29.09
N ASN A 196 8.77 13.08 30.28
CA ASN A 196 9.35 11.77 30.50
C ASN A 196 8.24 10.74 30.46
N THR A 197 8.40 9.72 29.64
CA THR A 197 7.41 8.65 29.49
C THR A 197 8.08 7.31 29.81
N HIS A 198 7.54 6.58 30.78
CA HIS A 198 7.88 5.20 31.00
C HIS A 198 7.00 4.33 30.11
N ILE A 199 7.63 3.49 29.31
CA ILE A 199 6.97 2.67 28.32
C ILE A 199 7.10 1.22 28.75
N GLY A 200 5.97 0.53 28.83
CA GLY A 200 5.92 -0.92 28.96
C GLY A 200 4.90 -1.47 27.98
N GLY A 201 5.29 -2.46 27.22
CA GLY A 201 4.41 -3.10 26.26
C GLY A 201 4.57 -4.60 26.31
N VAL A 202 3.49 -5.32 26.01
CA VAL A 202 3.50 -6.77 25.86
C VAL A 202 2.69 -7.14 24.63
N GLN A 203 3.18 -8.09 23.85
CA GLN A 203 2.45 -8.71 22.76
C GLN A 203 2.66 -10.21 22.88
N GLY A 204 1.58 -10.96 22.68
CA GLY A 204 1.61 -12.41 22.66
C GLY A 204 0.81 -12.96 21.50
N SER A 205 1.33 -14.00 20.88
CA SER A 205 0.60 -14.82 19.91
C SER A 205 0.68 -16.29 20.30
N VAL A 206 -0.41 -16.99 20.09
CA VAL A 206 -0.49 -18.46 20.20
C VAL A 206 -1.09 -18.99 18.92
N ALA A 207 -0.39 -19.89 18.27
CA ALA A 207 -0.88 -20.54 17.05
C ALA A 207 -0.71 -22.07 17.17
N ASN A 208 -1.66 -22.81 16.64
CA ASN A 208 -1.57 -24.28 16.53
C ASN A 208 -2.31 -24.80 15.30
N GLU A 209 -1.88 -25.96 14.84
CA GLU A 209 -2.52 -26.67 13.73
C GLU A 209 -2.86 -28.10 14.20
N TRP A 210 -4.07 -28.52 13.92
CA TRP A 210 -4.58 -29.88 14.19
C TRP A 210 -5.10 -30.47 12.90
N SER A 211 -4.89 -31.75 12.70
CA SER A 211 -5.40 -32.51 11.55
C SER A 211 -5.74 -33.96 11.91
N GLY A 212 -6.63 -34.54 11.17
CA GLY A 212 -7.02 -35.93 11.30
C GLY A 212 -7.63 -36.46 10.01
N ASP A 213 -7.67 -37.78 9.87
CA ASP A 213 -8.20 -38.46 8.68
C ASP A 213 -9.67 -38.86 8.83
N ASP A 214 -10.23 -38.69 10.04
CA ASP A 214 -11.63 -38.97 10.32
C ASP A 214 -12.55 -38.01 9.51
N TYR A 215 -13.78 -38.45 9.26
CA TYR A 215 -14.81 -37.65 8.56
C TYR A 215 -14.41 -37.16 7.16
N GLY A 216 -13.55 -37.92 6.45
CA GLY A 216 -13.05 -37.51 5.12
C GLY A 216 -11.90 -36.52 5.15
N GLY A 217 -11.19 -36.47 6.26
CA GLY A 217 -10.06 -35.58 6.51
C GLY A 217 -10.50 -34.22 7.05
N TRP A 218 -9.80 -33.76 8.08
CA TRP A 218 -10.01 -32.44 8.62
C TRP A 218 -8.69 -31.75 9.00
N LEU A 219 -8.70 -30.43 8.88
CA LEU A 219 -7.61 -29.56 9.28
C LEU A 219 -8.19 -28.37 10.03
N LEU A 220 -7.61 -28.02 11.17
CA LEU A 220 -7.99 -26.88 11.96
C LEU A 220 -6.73 -26.10 12.34
N LYS A 221 -6.69 -24.82 12.03
CA LYS A 221 -5.62 -23.88 12.41
C LYS A 221 -6.20 -22.80 13.28
N GLY A 222 -5.59 -22.56 14.42
CA GLY A 222 -5.97 -21.51 15.35
C GLY A 222 -4.82 -20.57 15.63
N GLN A 223 -5.10 -19.27 15.64
CA GLN A 223 -4.16 -18.24 16.05
C GLN A 223 -4.88 -17.18 16.88
N VAL A 224 -4.27 -16.74 17.96
CA VAL A 224 -4.76 -15.66 18.82
C VAL A 224 -3.62 -14.69 19.10
N ASN A 225 -3.87 -13.40 18.92
CA ASN A 225 -2.91 -12.33 19.16
C ASN A 225 -3.51 -11.33 20.16
N ALA A 226 -2.78 -10.99 21.21
CA ALA A 226 -3.14 -9.97 22.17
C ALA A 226 -2.00 -8.96 22.32
N ALA A 227 -2.31 -7.72 22.57
CA ALA A 227 -1.32 -6.67 22.78
C ALA A 227 -1.72 -5.75 23.93
N GLY A 228 -0.73 -5.22 24.62
CA GLY A 228 -0.91 -4.30 25.71
C GLY A 228 0.14 -3.23 25.81
N SER A 229 -0.20 -2.08 26.40
CA SER A 229 0.73 -0.99 26.68
C SER A 229 0.45 -0.35 28.05
N SER A 230 1.52 -0.01 28.77
CA SER A 230 1.44 0.79 29.99
C SER A 230 1.02 2.24 29.70
N VAL A 231 1.31 2.72 28.49
CA VAL A 231 0.96 4.06 28.03
C VAL A 231 -0.38 4.01 27.34
N ARG A 232 -1.41 4.59 27.96
CA ARG A 232 -2.79 4.51 27.46
C ARG A 232 -2.97 5.03 26.04
N SER A 233 -2.26 6.09 25.65
CA SER A 233 -2.28 6.61 24.27
C SER A 233 -1.67 5.65 23.23
N GLN A 234 -1.03 4.58 23.65
CA GLN A 234 -0.51 3.51 22.82
C GLN A 234 -1.30 2.21 22.97
N ALA A 235 -2.40 2.24 23.75
CA ALA A 235 -3.30 1.10 23.88
C ALA A 235 -3.94 0.79 22.52
N LEU A 236 -4.16 -0.49 22.23
CA LEU A 236 -4.60 -1.01 20.94
C LEU A 236 -5.85 -0.31 20.38
N ARG A 237 -6.80 0.05 21.26
CA ARG A 237 -8.05 0.70 20.88
C ARG A 237 -8.15 2.15 21.36
N PHE A 238 -7.03 2.80 21.63
CA PHE A 238 -7.03 4.20 22.08
C PHE A 238 -7.74 5.13 21.08
N ALA A 239 -7.52 4.90 19.78
CA ALA A 239 -8.19 5.66 18.73
C ALA A 239 -9.73 5.54 18.76
N GLN A 240 -10.25 4.39 19.22
CA GLN A 240 -11.70 4.14 19.31
C GLN A 240 -12.30 4.54 20.66
N ARG A 241 -11.58 4.35 21.77
CA ARG A 241 -12.08 4.49 23.15
C ARG A 241 -11.41 5.61 23.96
N ALA A 242 -10.41 6.28 23.36
CA ALA A 242 -9.65 7.35 24.02
C ALA A 242 -9.17 6.95 25.44
N GLY A 243 -9.50 7.75 26.44
CA GLY A 243 -9.12 7.51 27.84
C GLY A 243 -9.71 6.24 28.49
N GLU A 244 -10.67 5.60 27.87
CA GLU A 244 -11.30 4.34 28.33
C GLU A 244 -10.73 3.09 27.67
N ALA A 245 -9.72 3.23 26.80
CA ALA A 245 -9.08 2.10 26.16
C ALA A 245 -8.40 1.17 27.18
N ASP A 246 -8.61 -0.13 27.03
CA ASP A 246 -8.01 -1.14 27.88
C ASP A 246 -6.51 -1.20 27.67
N LYS A 247 -5.76 -1.44 28.75
CA LYS A 247 -4.30 -1.55 28.69
C LYS A 247 -3.82 -2.79 27.93
N VAL A 248 -4.62 -3.87 27.96
CA VAL A 248 -4.39 -5.11 27.21
C VAL A 248 -5.66 -5.45 26.51
N ASP A 249 -5.59 -5.73 25.22
CA ASP A 249 -6.77 -6.08 24.43
C ASP A 249 -6.46 -7.14 23.36
N LEU A 250 -7.50 -7.77 22.83
CA LEU A 250 -7.42 -8.75 21.76
C LEU A 250 -7.15 -8.03 20.44
N ALA A 251 -5.96 -8.22 19.91
CA ALA A 251 -5.59 -7.64 18.61
C ALA A 251 -6.30 -8.37 17.48
N SER A 252 -6.12 -9.70 17.42
CA SER A 252 -6.78 -10.54 16.43
C SER A 252 -6.88 -11.98 16.91
N TYR A 253 -7.80 -12.72 16.33
CA TYR A 253 -7.77 -14.17 16.33
C TYR A 253 -8.27 -14.69 14.99
N LEU A 254 -7.83 -15.89 14.63
CA LEU A 254 -8.26 -16.59 13.44
C LEU A 254 -8.38 -18.08 13.81
N LEU A 255 -9.52 -18.65 13.50
CA LEU A 255 -9.74 -20.10 13.50
C LEU A 255 -10.20 -20.46 12.11
N GLU A 256 -9.38 -21.19 11.37
CA GLU A 256 -9.70 -21.63 10.02
C GLU A 256 -9.53 -23.13 9.89
N GLY A 257 -10.32 -23.73 9.02
CA GLY A 257 -10.20 -25.14 8.80
C GLY A 257 -11.09 -25.67 7.70
N ASN A 258 -10.93 -26.95 7.49
CA ASN A 258 -11.81 -27.71 6.62
C ASN A 258 -12.21 -29.05 7.29
N VAL A 259 -13.43 -29.47 7.01
CA VAL A 259 -13.92 -30.81 7.32
C VAL A 259 -14.46 -31.37 6.02
N SER A 260 -13.78 -32.37 5.48
CA SER A 260 -14.05 -32.82 4.12
C SER A 260 -14.02 -31.66 3.13
N ALA A 261 -15.10 -31.42 2.42
CA ALA A 261 -15.22 -30.34 1.43
C ALA A 261 -15.62 -28.97 2.04
N LEU A 262 -16.15 -28.95 3.26
CA LEU A 262 -16.55 -27.72 3.94
C LEU A 262 -15.31 -26.96 4.41
N ARG A 263 -15.19 -25.70 4.03
CA ARG A 263 -14.16 -24.76 4.51
C ARG A 263 -14.81 -23.69 5.35
N PHE A 264 -14.18 -23.34 6.45
CA PHE A 264 -14.67 -22.24 7.31
C PHE A 264 -13.52 -21.44 7.88
N ALA A 265 -13.81 -20.20 8.19
CA ALA A 265 -12.91 -19.33 8.94
C ALA A 265 -13.74 -18.45 9.88
N LEU A 266 -13.23 -18.23 11.10
CA LEU A 266 -13.85 -17.44 12.16
C LEU A 266 -12.79 -16.54 12.78
N GLY A 267 -13.13 -15.30 13.07
CA GLY A 267 -12.23 -14.31 13.64
C GLY A 267 -11.87 -13.23 12.62
N HIS A 268 -10.60 -12.85 12.55
CA HIS A 268 -10.16 -11.85 11.57
C HIS A 268 -9.94 -12.54 10.21
N VAL A 269 -10.99 -12.55 9.41
CA VAL A 269 -11.00 -13.20 8.10
C VAL A 269 -11.13 -12.18 6.98
N THR A 270 -10.51 -12.49 5.86
CA THR A 270 -10.67 -11.73 4.63
C THR A 270 -11.75 -12.38 3.78
N ALA A 271 -12.73 -11.59 3.35
CA ALA A 271 -13.83 -12.06 2.54
C ALA A 271 -14.10 -11.16 1.35
N GLY A 272 -14.76 -11.74 0.34
CA GLY A 272 -15.17 -11.07 -0.87
C GLY A 272 -14.19 -11.22 -2.02
N SER A 273 -14.72 -11.62 -3.16
CA SER A 273 -13.97 -11.81 -4.41
C SER A 273 -14.38 -10.81 -5.50
N HIS A 274 -15.52 -10.13 -5.35
CA HIS A 274 -16.07 -9.27 -6.38
C HIS A 274 -15.47 -7.85 -6.33
N PRO A 275 -14.66 -7.42 -7.32
CA PRO A 275 -13.84 -6.21 -7.24
C PRO A 275 -14.63 -4.92 -7.05
N LEU A 276 -15.88 -4.87 -7.52
CA LEU A 276 -16.72 -3.68 -7.46
C LEU A 276 -17.70 -3.68 -6.27
N LEU A 277 -18.05 -4.85 -5.74
CA LEU A 277 -19.10 -4.97 -4.73
C LEU A 277 -18.57 -5.32 -3.34
N MET A 278 -17.68 -6.31 -3.27
CA MET A 278 -17.12 -6.84 -2.03
C MET A 278 -15.71 -7.38 -2.30
N ASN A 279 -14.72 -6.57 -2.00
CA ASN A 279 -13.33 -6.86 -2.35
C ASN A 279 -12.46 -6.90 -1.11
N SER A 280 -11.95 -8.10 -0.78
CA SER A 280 -10.92 -8.33 0.24
C SER A 280 -11.20 -7.63 1.59
N LEU A 281 -12.45 -7.68 2.05
CA LEU A 281 -12.82 -7.15 3.37
C LEU A 281 -12.13 -7.95 4.46
N SER A 282 -11.30 -7.31 5.26
CA SER A 282 -10.59 -7.94 6.37
C SER A 282 -11.12 -7.43 7.70
N PHE A 283 -12.10 -8.13 8.25
CA PHE A 283 -12.78 -7.78 9.49
C PHE A 283 -13.00 -9.00 10.37
N ARG A 284 -13.37 -8.78 11.62
CA ARG A 284 -13.79 -9.86 12.51
C ARG A 284 -15.16 -10.39 12.10
N GLY A 285 -15.25 -11.70 11.90
CA GLY A 285 -16.49 -12.34 11.47
C GLY A 285 -16.32 -13.81 11.16
N ALA A 286 -17.13 -14.31 10.25
CA ALA A 286 -17.14 -15.70 9.83
C ALA A 286 -17.29 -15.81 8.31
N THR A 287 -16.61 -16.78 7.73
CA THR A 287 -16.76 -17.19 6.33
C THR A 287 -16.92 -18.70 6.26
N VAL A 288 -17.84 -19.16 5.42
CA VAL A 288 -18.09 -20.56 5.15
C VAL A 288 -18.15 -20.76 3.64
N SER A 289 -17.39 -21.71 3.12
CA SER A 289 -17.39 -22.06 1.69
C SER A 289 -17.65 -23.57 1.54
N TYR A 290 -18.51 -23.92 0.60
CA TYR A 290 -18.86 -25.30 0.32
C TYR A 290 -18.97 -25.53 -1.20
N PRO A 291 -18.24 -26.51 -1.78
CA PRO A 291 -18.43 -26.95 -3.14
C PRO A 291 -19.66 -27.89 -3.19
N ILE A 292 -20.76 -27.39 -3.76
CA ILE A 292 -22.00 -28.16 -3.93
C ILE A 292 -21.78 -29.28 -4.94
N SER A 293 -20.96 -29.01 -5.95
CA SER A 293 -20.54 -29.99 -6.97
C SER A 293 -19.13 -29.63 -7.46
N PRO A 294 -18.46 -30.43 -8.28
CA PRO A 294 -17.15 -30.10 -8.84
C PRO A 294 -17.10 -28.78 -9.60
N ASN A 295 -18.23 -28.34 -10.11
CA ASN A 295 -18.34 -27.11 -10.91
C ASN A 295 -19.07 -25.96 -10.19
N PHE A 296 -19.68 -26.22 -9.02
CA PHE A 296 -20.54 -25.23 -8.38
C PHE A 296 -20.20 -25.09 -6.90
N ASP A 297 -19.91 -23.89 -6.46
CA ASP A 297 -19.58 -23.55 -5.08
C ASP A 297 -20.38 -22.39 -4.54
N VAL A 298 -20.52 -22.35 -3.23
CA VAL A 298 -21.13 -21.25 -2.49
C VAL A 298 -20.21 -20.78 -1.37
N THR A 299 -20.09 -19.47 -1.21
CA THR A 299 -19.39 -18.84 -0.09
C THR A 299 -20.34 -17.87 0.59
N LEU A 300 -20.48 -18.00 1.91
CA LEU A 300 -21.24 -17.10 2.76
C LEU A 300 -20.27 -16.42 3.72
N ASN A 301 -20.50 -15.16 4.00
CA ASN A 301 -19.68 -14.40 4.94
C ASN A 301 -20.54 -13.41 5.75
N ALA A 302 -20.13 -13.20 6.99
CA ALA A 302 -20.73 -12.23 7.90
C ALA A 302 -19.64 -11.64 8.78
N HIS A 303 -19.50 -10.31 8.78
CA HIS A 303 -18.41 -9.59 9.44
C HIS A 303 -18.91 -8.36 10.17
N ASN A 304 -18.16 -7.95 11.20
CA ASN A 304 -18.31 -6.63 11.80
C ASN A 304 -17.66 -5.58 10.87
N GLY A 305 -18.20 -4.37 10.85
CA GLY A 305 -17.65 -3.25 10.08
C GLY A 305 -16.42 -2.57 10.70
N SER A 306 -15.90 -3.08 11.82
CA SER A 306 -14.73 -2.54 12.52
C SER A 306 -13.54 -3.51 12.42
N ALA A 307 -12.36 -2.99 12.12
CA ALA A 307 -11.14 -3.79 11.98
C ALA A 307 -10.67 -4.37 13.32
N ILE A 308 -10.72 -3.58 14.42
CA ILE A 308 -10.33 -3.99 15.75
C ILE A 308 -11.55 -3.90 16.67
N VAL A 309 -11.94 -5.00 17.26
CA VAL A 309 -13.12 -5.11 18.12
C VAL A 309 -12.75 -5.37 19.60
N GLY A 310 -11.50 -5.81 19.86
CA GLY A 310 -11.06 -6.16 21.21
C GLY A 310 -11.71 -7.42 21.74
N PHE A 311 -11.75 -7.57 23.06
CA PHE A 311 -12.45 -8.67 23.74
C PHE A 311 -13.97 -8.47 23.81
N ASP A 312 -14.47 -7.26 23.62
CA ASP A 312 -15.88 -6.90 23.85
C ASP A 312 -16.85 -7.72 22.98
N ARG A 313 -16.45 -8.08 21.77
CA ARG A 313 -17.29 -8.80 20.80
C ARG A 313 -16.49 -9.93 20.15
N THR A 314 -16.33 -11.02 20.83
CA THR A 314 -15.47 -12.13 20.40
C THR A 314 -15.83 -12.64 19.00
N PHE A 315 -17.11 -12.85 18.71
CA PHE A 315 -17.53 -13.32 17.38
C PHE A 315 -17.70 -12.22 16.35
N GLY A 316 -17.99 -10.99 16.74
CA GLY A 316 -18.05 -9.82 15.88
C GLY A 316 -19.13 -9.80 14.80
N VAL A 317 -19.97 -10.83 14.73
CA VAL A 317 -20.83 -11.11 13.56
C VAL A 317 -22.08 -10.25 13.51
N TYR A 318 -22.52 -9.66 14.61
CA TYR A 318 -23.78 -8.93 14.66
C TYR A 318 -23.66 -7.57 15.34
N ASP A 319 -23.94 -6.54 14.55
CA ASP A 319 -24.16 -5.18 14.99
C ASP A 319 -24.99 -4.46 13.92
N ASP A 320 -26.16 -3.95 14.27
CA ASP A 320 -27.07 -3.32 13.30
C ASP A 320 -26.42 -2.15 12.53
N ASN A 321 -25.47 -1.46 13.17
CA ASN A 321 -24.82 -0.30 12.62
C ASN A 321 -23.40 -0.58 12.05
N HIS A 322 -22.89 -1.81 12.22
CA HIS A 322 -21.55 -2.21 11.78
C HIS A 322 -21.53 -3.66 11.33
N HIS A 323 -22.10 -3.94 10.18
CA HIS A 323 -22.10 -5.30 9.64
C HIS A 323 -21.85 -5.32 8.15
N PHE A 324 -21.28 -6.44 7.70
CA PHE A 324 -21.21 -6.88 6.31
C PHE A 324 -21.73 -8.30 6.24
N ALA A 325 -22.76 -8.53 5.46
CA ALA A 325 -23.23 -9.86 5.12
C ALA A 325 -23.14 -10.04 3.61
N GLY A 326 -22.51 -11.12 3.15
CA GLY A 326 -22.30 -11.38 1.74
C GLY A 326 -22.48 -12.83 1.38
N ALA A 327 -22.82 -13.06 0.12
CA ALA A 327 -22.89 -14.37 -0.49
C ALA A 327 -22.26 -14.34 -1.88
N THR A 328 -21.55 -15.40 -2.25
CA THR A 328 -21.02 -15.61 -3.59
C THR A 328 -21.37 -17.01 -4.06
N LEU A 329 -21.92 -17.12 -5.25
CA LEU A 329 -22.16 -18.36 -5.97
C LEU A 329 -21.20 -18.40 -7.15
N GLY A 330 -20.40 -19.45 -7.25
CA GLY A 330 -19.45 -19.67 -8.33
C GLY A 330 -19.81 -20.86 -9.19
N TYR A 331 -19.68 -20.72 -10.50
CA TYR A 331 -19.83 -21.81 -11.48
C TYR A 331 -18.63 -21.87 -12.40
N GLU A 332 -17.91 -22.99 -12.36
CA GLU A 332 -16.75 -23.29 -13.21
C GLU A 332 -17.22 -24.06 -14.44
N VAL A 333 -17.15 -23.43 -15.62
CA VAL A 333 -17.59 -24.06 -16.90
C VAL A 333 -16.58 -25.09 -17.37
N TYR A 334 -15.29 -24.73 -17.31
CA TYR A 334 -14.20 -25.61 -17.70
C TYR A 334 -13.28 -25.90 -16.51
N PRO A 335 -12.90 -27.16 -16.29
CA PRO A 335 -11.92 -27.50 -15.28
C PRO A 335 -10.56 -26.87 -15.62
N ALA A 336 -9.77 -26.52 -14.60
CA ALA A 336 -8.49 -25.83 -14.73
C ALA A 336 -7.45 -26.50 -15.66
N THR A 337 -7.62 -27.77 -15.97
CA THR A 337 -6.76 -28.55 -16.89
C THR A 337 -6.99 -28.23 -18.37
N LYS A 338 -8.09 -27.57 -18.72
CA LYS A 338 -8.46 -27.20 -20.10
C LYS A 338 -8.74 -25.70 -20.25
N GLY A 339 -7.96 -24.88 -19.57
CA GLY A 339 -8.27 -23.47 -19.40
C GLY A 339 -9.22 -23.26 -18.23
N ARG A 340 -9.70 -22.07 -18.05
CA ARG A 340 -10.65 -21.72 -16.99
C ARG A 340 -11.70 -20.75 -17.52
N LEU A 341 -12.95 -21.05 -17.23
CA LEU A 341 -14.04 -20.06 -17.39
C LEU A 341 -14.97 -20.22 -16.19
N ARG A 342 -15.00 -19.17 -15.38
CA ARG A 342 -15.77 -19.13 -14.14
C ARG A 342 -16.70 -17.94 -14.13
N PHE A 343 -17.96 -18.16 -13.78
CA PHE A 343 -18.93 -17.12 -13.50
C PHE A 343 -19.21 -17.05 -12.00
N GLU A 344 -19.34 -15.83 -11.50
CA GLU A 344 -19.69 -15.57 -10.09
C GLU A 344 -20.87 -14.62 -10.02
N VAL A 345 -21.77 -14.89 -9.08
CA VAL A 345 -22.83 -13.97 -8.65
C VAL A 345 -22.57 -13.65 -7.20
N ALA A 346 -22.43 -12.37 -6.88
CA ALA A 346 -22.18 -11.90 -5.53
C ALA A 346 -23.33 -11.01 -5.06
N ALA A 347 -23.65 -11.09 -3.76
CA ALA A 347 -24.61 -10.20 -3.10
C ALA A 347 -23.98 -9.64 -1.84
N LEU A 348 -24.31 -8.39 -1.51
CA LEU A 348 -23.83 -7.69 -0.33
C LEU A 348 -24.98 -6.95 0.36
N ASN A 349 -24.99 -7.00 1.68
CA ASN A 349 -25.72 -6.09 2.56
C ASN A 349 -24.76 -5.60 3.65
N ALA A 350 -24.59 -4.29 3.78
CA ALA A 350 -23.64 -3.69 4.69
C ALA A 350 -24.17 -2.41 5.33
N ALA A 351 -23.82 -2.21 6.60
CA ALA A 351 -24.01 -0.95 7.31
C ALA A 351 -22.73 -0.61 8.09
N VAL A 352 -22.30 0.67 8.02
CA VAL A 352 -21.12 1.16 8.71
C VAL A 352 -21.43 2.52 9.32
N SER A 353 -21.34 2.63 10.64
CA SER A 353 -21.31 3.92 11.31
C SER A 353 -19.92 4.51 11.25
N GLN A 354 -19.81 5.74 10.80
CA GLN A 354 -18.52 6.45 10.80
C GLN A 354 -18.16 6.80 12.25
N SER A 355 -17.34 6.00 12.90
CA SER A 355 -16.64 6.40 14.10
C SER A 355 -15.33 7.05 13.69
N GLN A 356 -15.13 8.32 14.02
CA GLN A 356 -13.81 8.92 13.83
C GLN A 356 -12.83 8.32 14.83
N PRO A 357 -11.67 7.84 14.38
CA PRO A 357 -10.60 7.46 15.28
C PRO A 357 -10.11 8.70 16.04
N GLY A 358 -10.16 8.66 17.36
CA GLY A 358 -9.31 9.47 18.24
C GLY A 358 -9.71 10.87 18.62
N VAL A 359 -10.77 11.48 18.07
CA VAL A 359 -11.20 12.83 18.49
C VAL A 359 -12.71 12.93 18.55
N ASN A 360 -13.22 13.04 19.77
CA ASN A 360 -14.60 13.34 20.13
C ASN A 360 -15.66 12.51 19.39
N THR A 361 -16.34 11.69 20.12
CA THR A 361 -17.66 11.15 19.77
C THR A 361 -18.60 12.30 19.39
N SER A 362 -18.42 12.86 18.20
CA SER A 362 -19.38 13.80 17.67
C SER A 362 -20.65 13.02 17.36
N PRO A 363 -21.81 13.39 17.94
CA PRO A 363 -23.10 12.73 17.66
C PRO A 363 -23.58 12.92 16.21
N THR A 364 -22.74 13.39 15.33
CA THR A 364 -23.05 13.86 13.99
C THR A 364 -22.66 12.90 12.87
N LEU A 365 -22.09 11.73 13.21
CA LEU A 365 -21.65 10.78 12.18
C LEU A 365 -22.81 9.87 11.75
N SER A 366 -23.15 9.95 10.46
CA SER A 366 -24.24 9.16 9.90
C SER A 366 -23.83 7.70 9.68
N THR A 367 -24.75 6.78 9.97
CA THR A 367 -24.63 5.40 9.51
C THR A 367 -24.84 5.37 8.00
N GLN A 368 -23.96 4.71 7.30
CA GLN A 368 -24.05 4.47 5.85
C GLN A 368 -24.50 3.04 5.62
N GLU A 369 -25.38 2.84 4.67
CA GLU A 369 -25.87 1.53 4.27
C GLU A 369 -25.66 1.30 2.78
N SER A 370 -25.36 0.07 2.42
CA SER A 370 -25.18 -0.35 1.05
C SER A 370 -25.72 -1.77 0.85
N ALA A 371 -26.52 -1.97 -0.17
CA ALA A 371 -26.97 -3.28 -0.61
C ALA A 371 -26.78 -3.40 -2.11
N GLY A 372 -26.24 -4.51 -2.59
CA GLY A 372 -25.95 -4.65 -4.02
C GLY A 372 -25.80 -6.08 -4.49
N VAL A 373 -25.78 -6.21 -5.82
CA VAL A 373 -25.54 -7.47 -6.52
C VAL A 373 -24.49 -7.24 -7.59
N GLY A 374 -23.59 -8.22 -7.76
CA GLY A 374 -22.53 -8.21 -8.75
C GLY A 374 -22.46 -9.50 -9.55
N LEU A 375 -22.01 -9.37 -10.79
CA LEU A 375 -21.69 -10.47 -11.70
C LEU A 375 -20.22 -10.36 -12.07
N ARG A 376 -19.52 -11.50 -12.13
CA ARG A 376 -18.12 -11.56 -12.53
C ARG A 376 -17.88 -12.75 -13.44
N ALA A 377 -17.05 -12.57 -14.45
CA ALA A 377 -16.57 -13.62 -15.33
C ALA A 377 -15.04 -13.61 -15.34
N LEU A 378 -14.44 -14.74 -15.02
CA LEU A 378 -13.01 -14.98 -15.03
C LEU A 378 -12.68 -15.98 -16.12
N GLY A 379 -11.70 -15.67 -16.94
CA GLY A 379 -11.25 -16.57 -17.99
C GLY A 379 -9.74 -16.69 -18.10
N GLN A 380 -9.30 -17.89 -18.48
CA GLN A 380 -7.92 -18.19 -18.80
C GLN A 380 -7.88 -19.20 -19.93
N THR A 381 -7.06 -18.96 -20.94
CA THR A 381 -6.86 -19.90 -22.06
C THR A 381 -6.13 -21.17 -21.59
N GLU A 382 -6.29 -22.27 -22.31
CA GLU A 382 -5.66 -23.57 -21.98
C GLU A 382 -4.12 -23.45 -21.91
N ASP A 383 -3.53 -22.70 -22.82
CA ASP A 383 -2.08 -22.43 -22.86
C ASP A 383 -1.61 -21.35 -21.86
N ALA A 384 -2.54 -20.84 -21.02
CA ALA A 384 -2.34 -19.78 -20.03
C ALA A 384 -1.82 -18.44 -20.62
N ARG A 385 -1.88 -18.25 -21.95
CA ARG A 385 -1.45 -17.01 -22.60
C ARG A 385 -2.45 -15.88 -22.40
N GLY A 386 -3.75 -16.20 -22.42
CA GLY A 386 -4.81 -15.22 -22.25
C GLY A 386 -5.49 -15.36 -20.90
N ARG A 387 -5.78 -14.25 -20.27
CA ARG A 387 -6.63 -14.19 -19.07
C ARG A 387 -7.46 -12.92 -19.12
N PHE A 388 -8.66 -12.99 -18.56
CA PHE A 388 -9.50 -11.82 -18.36
C PHE A 388 -10.30 -11.91 -17.06
N ASP A 389 -10.67 -10.76 -16.56
CA ASP A 389 -11.57 -10.54 -15.44
C ASP A 389 -12.57 -9.47 -15.87
N ALA A 390 -13.84 -9.82 -15.95
CA ALA A 390 -14.92 -8.89 -16.28
C ALA A 390 -15.93 -8.87 -15.14
N ALA A 391 -16.22 -7.70 -14.61
CA ALA A 391 -17.11 -7.53 -13.48
C ALA A 391 -18.14 -6.41 -13.75
N TYR A 392 -19.35 -6.63 -13.27
CA TYR A 392 -20.43 -5.65 -13.24
C TYR A 392 -21.08 -5.68 -11.87
N ALA A 393 -21.39 -4.53 -11.30
CA ALA A 393 -22.13 -4.45 -10.05
C ALA A 393 -23.14 -3.31 -10.05
N THR A 394 -24.25 -3.52 -9.37
CA THR A 394 -25.17 -2.47 -8.96
C THR A 394 -25.24 -2.40 -7.45
N SER A 395 -25.19 -1.19 -6.90
CA SER A 395 -25.24 -0.95 -5.47
C SER A 395 -26.26 0.14 -5.17
N ARG A 396 -27.12 -0.12 -4.20
CA ARG A 396 -28.05 0.83 -3.62
C ARG A 396 -27.43 1.36 -2.33
N TYR A 397 -27.16 2.66 -2.30
CA TYR A 397 -26.49 3.33 -1.19
C TYR A 397 -27.38 4.40 -0.57
N ARG A 398 -27.31 4.57 0.75
CA ARG A 398 -27.89 5.70 1.48
C ARG A 398 -27.04 6.06 2.72
N SER A 399 -27.13 7.32 3.13
CA SER A 399 -26.63 7.80 4.42
C SER A 399 -27.83 8.13 5.31
N LEU A 400 -27.86 7.61 6.51
CA LEU A 400 -28.95 7.88 7.46
C LEU A 400 -28.84 9.29 8.01
N ALA A 401 -29.98 9.83 8.47
CA ALA A 401 -30.03 11.17 9.09
C ALA A 401 -29.16 11.24 10.36
N THR A 402 -28.56 12.40 10.55
CA THR A 402 -27.90 12.79 11.81
C THR A 402 -28.62 13.99 12.40
N ALA A 403 -28.20 14.43 13.58
CA ALA A 403 -28.73 15.67 14.17
C ALA A 403 -28.46 16.92 13.29
N LEU A 404 -27.47 16.88 12.39
CA LEU A 404 -27.07 18.01 11.55
C LEU A 404 -27.32 17.82 10.06
N THR A 405 -27.53 16.59 9.59
CA THR A 405 -27.71 16.31 8.18
C THR A 405 -28.93 15.41 7.95
N PRO A 406 -29.80 15.73 6.97
CA PRO A 406 -30.91 14.85 6.61
C PRO A 406 -30.41 13.54 6.00
N ALA A 407 -31.24 12.51 6.07
CA ALA A 407 -30.98 11.25 5.37
C ALA A 407 -30.91 11.50 3.85
N THR A 408 -30.00 10.82 3.18
CA THR A 408 -29.99 10.81 1.71
C THR A 408 -31.00 9.80 1.18
N ALA A 409 -31.63 10.10 0.06
CA ALA A 409 -32.48 9.12 -0.63
C ALA A 409 -31.60 7.93 -1.07
N ALA A 410 -32.15 6.72 -0.93
CA ALA A 410 -31.48 5.52 -1.39
C ALA A 410 -31.49 5.47 -2.93
N THR A 411 -30.34 5.57 -3.56
CA THR A 411 -30.17 5.55 -5.02
C THR A 411 -29.37 4.34 -5.45
N SER A 412 -29.71 3.76 -6.61
CA SER A 412 -29.00 2.63 -7.18
C SER A 412 -28.15 3.11 -8.35
N HIS A 413 -26.88 2.73 -8.32
CA HIS A 413 -25.90 3.08 -9.35
C HIS A 413 -25.09 1.84 -9.73
N SER A 414 -24.46 1.87 -10.90
CA SER A 414 -23.72 0.76 -11.46
C SER A 414 -22.26 1.10 -11.73
N ALA A 415 -21.44 0.06 -11.74
CA ALA A 415 -20.06 0.12 -12.17
C ALA A 415 -19.70 -1.16 -12.94
N TYR A 416 -18.73 -1.07 -13.83
CA TYR A 416 -18.16 -2.23 -14.50
C TYR A 416 -16.66 -2.11 -14.70
N LEU A 417 -16.02 -3.26 -14.80
CA LEU A 417 -14.60 -3.44 -14.98
C LEU A 417 -14.36 -4.52 -16.02
N PHE A 418 -13.41 -4.29 -16.88
CA PHE A 418 -12.78 -5.32 -17.71
C PHE A 418 -11.26 -5.20 -17.59
N ASP A 419 -10.59 -6.30 -17.23
CA ASP A 419 -9.12 -6.42 -17.18
C ASP A 419 -8.72 -7.66 -17.98
N GLY A 420 -7.87 -7.47 -18.98
CA GLY A 420 -7.44 -8.54 -19.86
C GLY A 420 -5.93 -8.49 -20.13
N SER A 421 -5.33 -9.66 -20.27
CA SER A 421 -3.92 -9.79 -20.69
C SER A 421 -3.76 -10.95 -21.66
N TYR A 422 -2.87 -10.76 -22.63
CA TYR A 422 -2.55 -11.77 -23.62
C TYR A 422 -1.06 -11.79 -23.94
N GLN A 423 -0.41 -12.94 -23.74
CA GLN A 423 0.99 -13.17 -24.11
C GLN A 423 1.05 -13.53 -25.59
N ALA A 424 1.21 -12.52 -26.42
CA ALA A 424 1.20 -12.68 -27.89
C ALA A 424 2.45 -13.43 -28.40
N LEU A 425 3.60 -13.12 -27.84
CA LEU A 425 4.88 -13.76 -28.17
C LEU A 425 5.43 -14.45 -26.93
N ARG A 426 5.83 -15.70 -27.07
CA ARG A 426 6.37 -16.51 -25.97
C ARG A 426 7.70 -17.12 -26.39
N ALA A 427 8.79 -16.51 -25.93
CA ALA A 427 10.15 -16.91 -26.20
C ALA A 427 10.44 -17.16 -27.69
N VAL A 428 9.93 -16.25 -28.57
CA VAL A 428 10.22 -16.31 -30.00
C VAL A 428 11.69 -15.96 -30.21
N GLU A 429 12.47 -16.88 -30.76
CA GLU A 429 13.89 -16.67 -31.00
C GLU A 429 14.11 -15.69 -32.15
N LEU A 430 14.47 -14.44 -31.84
CA LEU A 430 15.00 -13.50 -32.82
C LEU A 430 16.44 -13.86 -33.21
N SER A 431 17.18 -14.38 -32.24
CA SER A 431 18.46 -15.05 -32.35
C SER A 431 18.67 -15.86 -31.05
N PRO A 432 19.63 -16.79 -30.97
CA PRO A 432 19.85 -17.65 -29.79
C PRO A 432 20.02 -16.90 -28.46
N ARG A 433 20.42 -15.63 -28.51
CA ARG A 433 20.59 -14.77 -27.32
C ARG A 433 19.47 -13.80 -27.07
N TRP A 434 18.54 -13.65 -28.00
CA TRP A 434 17.49 -12.64 -27.98
C TRP A 434 16.10 -13.26 -28.12
N PRO A 435 15.68 -14.15 -27.19
CA PRO A 435 14.32 -14.62 -27.16
C PRO A 435 13.39 -13.44 -26.83
N LEU A 436 12.34 -13.29 -27.59
CA LEU A 436 11.33 -12.25 -27.43
C LEU A 436 10.08 -12.83 -26.76
N THR A 437 9.71 -12.25 -25.65
CA THR A 437 8.42 -12.48 -25.01
C THR A 437 7.66 -11.15 -24.93
N THR A 438 6.41 -11.13 -25.39
CA THR A 438 5.58 -9.92 -25.33
C THR A 438 4.20 -10.26 -24.81
N THR A 439 3.77 -9.51 -23.81
CA THR A 439 2.42 -9.59 -23.22
C THR A 439 1.72 -8.24 -23.41
N PHE A 440 0.48 -8.23 -23.82
CA PHE A 440 -0.40 -7.05 -23.88
C PHE A 440 -1.39 -7.07 -22.74
N THR A 441 -1.74 -5.89 -22.25
CA THR A 441 -2.79 -5.70 -21.26
C THR A 441 -3.78 -4.63 -21.71
N VAL A 442 -5.04 -4.81 -21.34
CA VAL A 442 -6.07 -3.81 -21.51
C VAL A 442 -6.91 -3.79 -20.23
N LYS A 443 -7.17 -2.61 -19.72
CA LYS A 443 -8.07 -2.41 -18.59
C LYS A 443 -9.06 -1.30 -18.93
N HIS A 444 -10.32 -1.56 -18.70
CA HIS A 444 -11.37 -0.55 -18.83
C HIS A 444 -12.24 -0.57 -17.59
N GLU A 445 -12.46 0.61 -17.00
CA GLU A 445 -13.23 0.82 -15.78
C GLU A 445 -14.23 1.93 -15.99
N TYR A 446 -15.40 1.76 -15.41
CA TYR A 446 -16.47 2.75 -15.40
C TYR A 446 -17.23 2.69 -14.08
N ALA A 447 -17.53 3.84 -13.53
CA ALA A 447 -18.41 3.96 -12.37
C ALA A 447 -19.37 5.14 -12.55
N ASP A 448 -20.64 4.89 -12.32
CA ASP A 448 -21.65 5.95 -12.29
C ASP A 448 -21.31 7.04 -11.26
N PRO A 449 -21.71 8.30 -11.47
CA PRO A 449 -21.75 9.30 -10.41
C PRO A 449 -22.53 8.74 -9.21
N LEU A 450 -22.05 8.91 -8.03
CA LEU A 450 -22.68 8.37 -6.80
C LEU A 450 -22.65 6.83 -6.67
N TYR A 451 -21.97 6.08 -7.56
CA TYR A 451 -21.76 4.67 -7.32
C TYR A 451 -20.98 4.49 -6.02
N LYS A 452 -21.47 3.67 -5.11
CA LYS A 452 -20.81 3.40 -3.84
C LYS A 452 -21.22 2.04 -3.30
N SER A 453 -20.23 1.20 -3.00
CA SER A 453 -20.39 -0.01 -2.23
C SER A 453 -19.52 0.07 -0.99
N LEU A 454 -20.08 -0.20 0.19
CA LEU A 454 -19.33 -0.25 1.44
C LEU A 454 -18.38 -1.45 1.49
N GLY A 455 -18.65 -2.46 0.66
CA GLY A 455 -17.82 -3.67 0.57
C GLY A 455 -16.62 -3.54 -0.37
N ALA A 456 -16.50 -2.47 -1.15
CA ALA A 456 -15.40 -2.26 -2.08
C ALA A 456 -15.00 -0.79 -2.09
N GLY A 457 -13.70 -0.53 -2.02
CA GLY A 457 -13.13 0.82 -2.11
C GLY A 457 -13.09 1.37 -3.53
N TYR A 458 -14.18 1.23 -4.28
CA TYR A 458 -14.24 1.65 -5.68
C TYR A 458 -14.75 3.09 -5.80
N GLY A 459 -14.03 3.92 -6.55
CA GLY A 459 -14.37 5.34 -6.73
C GLY A 459 -15.63 5.53 -7.60
N ALA A 460 -16.33 6.63 -7.39
CA ALA A 460 -17.48 7.04 -8.19
C ALA A 460 -17.09 8.04 -9.28
N ASP A 461 -17.97 8.20 -10.27
CA ASP A 461 -17.88 9.23 -11.30
C ASP A 461 -16.55 9.23 -12.06
N TYR A 462 -16.13 8.07 -12.56
CA TYR A 462 -14.99 8.03 -13.45
C TYR A 462 -15.09 6.95 -14.52
N GLN A 463 -14.39 7.19 -15.60
CA GLN A 463 -14.10 6.25 -16.65
C GLN A 463 -12.61 6.25 -16.93
N GLN A 464 -12.02 5.07 -17.03
CA GLN A 464 -10.60 4.91 -17.35
C GLN A 464 -10.39 3.81 -18.36
N THR A 465 -9.55 4.06 -19.34
CA THR A 465 -9.01 3.03 -20.22
C THR A 465 -7.49 3.05 -20.13
N ALA A 466 -6.91 1.92 -19.86
CA ALA A 466 -5.46 1.73 -19.82
C ALA A 466 -5.06 0.59 -20.76
N VAL A 467 -3.99 0.78 -21.50
CA VAL A 467 -3.36 -0.23 -22.34
C VAL A 467 -1.90 -0.32 -22.04
N GLY A 468 -1.39 -1.51 -22.14
CA GLY A 468 0.01 -1.74 -21.85
C GLY A 468 0.60 -2.88 -22.68
N ALA A 469 1.92 -2.91 -22.80
CA ALA A 469 2.66 -4.04 -23.39
C ALA A 469 4.02 -4.24 -22.74
N GLN A 470 4.45 -5.41 -22.32
CA GLN A 470 5.74 -5.78 -21.74
C GLN A 470 6.49 -6.65 -22.72
N SER A 471 7.65 -6.27 -22.95
CA SER A 471 8.52 -7.08 -23.77
C SER A 471 9.81 -7.37 -23.03
N THR A 472 10.21 -8.62 -23.05
CA THR A 472 11.58 -9.01 -22.72
C THR A 472 12.25 -9.48 -23.99
N VAL A 473 13.40 -8.92 -24.33
CA VAL A 473 14.19 -9.24 -25.50
C VAL A 473 15.57 -9.62 -25.02
N GLY A 474 15.80 -10.91 -24.83
CA GLY A 474 17.01 -11.38 -24.15
C GLY A 474 17.17 -10.71 -22.78
N PRO A 475 18.30 -10.01 -22.53
CA PRO A 475 18.58 -9.34 -21.27
C PRO A 475 17.90 -7.97 -21.10
N LEU A 476 17.21 -7.49 -22.12
CA LEU A 476 16.51 -6.19 -22.09
C LEU A 476 15.04 -6.39 -21.74
N SER A 477 14.55 -5.66 -20.76
CA SER A 477 13.13 -5.52 -20.43
C SER A 477 12.64 -4.13 -20.83
N ALA A 478 11.55 -4.09 -21.55
CA ALA A 478 10.88 -2.86 -21.96
C ALA A 478 9.42 -2.89 -21.52
N GLN A 479 8.95 -1.77 -21.02
CA GLN A 479 7.59 -1.58 -20.51
C GLN A 479 7.06 -0.24 -20.99
N LEU A 480 5.92 -0.22 -21.66
CA LEU A 480 5.24 0.99 -22.15
C LEU A 480 3.81 1.03 -21.59
N THR A 481 3.25 2.06 -21.09
CA THR A 481 1.88 2.20 -20.60
C THR A 481 1.24 3.43 -21.20
N ALA A 482 -0.05 3.35 -21.48
CA ALA A 482 -0.85 4.52 -21.81
C ALA A 482 -2.21 4.39 -21.14
N SER A 483 -2.69 5.47 -20.52
CA SER A 483 -4.03 5.50 -19.96
C SER A 483 -4.68 6.86 -20.14
N VAL A 484 -5.98 6.84 -20.27
CA VAL A 484 -6.85 8.02 -20.32
C VAL A 484 -7.92 7.84 -19.26
N ARG A 485 -8.04 8.81 -18.38
CA ARG A 485 -9.09 8.87 -17.36
C ARG A 485 -9.89 10.15 -17.51
N SER A 486 -11.20 10.08 -17.29
CA SER A 486 -12.07 11.24 -17.16
C SER A 486 -13.11 11.01 -16.06
N ASP A 487 -13.48 12.08 -15.39
CA ASP A 487 -14.66 12.14 -14.54
C ASP A 487 -15.88 12.66 -15.32
N ASN A 488 -16.98 12.95 -14.61
CA ASN A 488 -18.24 13.42 -15.20
C ASN A 488 -18.79 12.50 -16.30
N VAL A 489 -18.83 11.20 -16.01
CA VAL A 489 -19.22 10.16 -16.98
C VAL A 489 -20.66 10.28 -17.50
N LYS A 490 -21.54 11.03 -16.79
CA LYS A 490 -22.92 11.36 -17.26
C LYS A 490 -23.01 12.69 -17.98
N HIS A 491 -21.90 13.36 -18.18
CA HIS A 491 -21.84 14.60 -18.93
C HIS A 491 -22.77 15.71 -18.42
N LEU A 492 -22.75 15.95 -17.11
CA LEU A 492 -23.55 17.02 -16.50
C LEU A 492 -23.00 18.41 -16.88
N ALA A 493 -23.87 19.26 -17.44
CA ALA A 493 -23.45 20.59 -17.88
C ALA A 493 -23.11 21.57 -16.75
N THR A 494 -23.41 21.19 -15.49
CA THR A 494 -23.19 22.05 -14.32
C THR A 494 -21.80 21.89 -13.71
N ALA A 495 -20.92 21.10 -14.32
CA ALA A 495 -19.67 20.77 -13.71
C ALA A 495 -18.55 20.46 -14.72
N LEU A 496 -17.30 20.73 -14.33
CA LEU A 496 -16.10 20.57 -15.13
C LEU A 496 -15.78 19.08 -15.36
N THR A 497 -15.41 18.71 -16.58
CA THR A 497 -14.81 17.40 -16.83
C THR A 497 -13.30 17.48 -16.73
N ASN A 498 -12.71 16.79 -15.76
CA ASN A 498 -11.26 16.63 -15.68
C ASN A 498 -10.83 15.41 -16.48
N LYS A 499 -9.76 15.58 -17.24
CA LYS A 499 -9.09 14.51 -17.98
C LYS A 499 -7.66 14.38 -17.53
N VAL A 500 -7.20 13.14 -17.46
CA VAL A 500 -5.81 12.81 -17.15
C VAL A 500 -5.34 11.77 -18.14
N ASP A 501 -4.33 12.12 -18.93
CA ASP A 501 -3.60 11.19 -19.79
C ASP A 501 -2.26 10.89 -19.15
N ASN A 502 -1.92 9.60 -19.11
CA ASN A 502 -0.62 9.16 -18.65
C ASN A 502 0.03 8.30 -19.73
N THR A 503 1.31 8.53 -19.98
CA THR A 503 2.15 7.66 -20.79
C THR A 503 3.45 7.39 -20.06
N GLY A 504 3.93 6.15 -20.13
CA GLY A 504 5.15 5.74 -19.47
C GLY A 504 5.95 4.76 -20.32
N LEU A 505 7.27 4.90 -20.32
CA LEU A 505 8.22 3.94 -20.87
C LEU A 505 9.27 3.63 -19.81
N THR A 506 9.45 2.35 -19.52
CA THR A 506 10.54 1.88 -18.65
C THR A 506 11.39 0.89 -19.42
N LEU A 507 12.70 1.06 -19.36
CA LEU A 507 13.69 0.18 -19.95
C LEU A 507 14.64 -0.27 -18.84
N SER A 508 15.01 -1.54 -18.82
CA SER A 508 16.02 -2.04 -17.90
C SER A 508 16.78 -3.22 -18.50
N GLY A 509 18.05 -3.36 -18.14
CA GLY A 509 18.85 -4.47 -18.60
C GLY A 509 20.29 -4.44 -18.09
N GLY A 510 20.93 -5.57 -18.15
CA GLY A 510 22.35 -5.70 -17.83
C GLY A 510 23.21 -5.28 -19.03
N ILE A 511 24.03 -4.23 -18.86
CA ILE A 511 24.88 -3.71 -19.94
C ILE A 511 25.81 -4.79 -20.47
N ALA A 512 26.39 -5.61 -19.61
CA ALA A 512 27.26 -6.70 -20.02
C ALA A 512 26.55 -7.71 -20.94
N GLN A 513 25.33 -8.09 -20.60
CA GLN A 513 24.57 -9.04 -21.40
C GLN A 513 24.07 -8.44 -22.71
N ILE A 514 23.71 -7.15 -22.73
CA ILE A 514 23.24 -6.45 -23.93
C ILE A 514 24.37 -6.38 -24.97
N PHE A 515 25.59 -6.04 -24.58
CA PHE A 515 26.72 -5.84 -25.48
C PHE A 515 27.61 -7.06 -25.60
N ASP A 516 27.25 -8.22 -25.08
CA ASP A 516 28.05 -9.45 -25.10
C ASP A 516 29.44 -9.31 -24.48
N ILE A 517 29.51 -8.54 -23.43
CA ILE A 517 30.75 -8.34 -22.69
C ILE A 517 30.77 -9.31 -21.52
N LYS A 518 31.91 -9.90 -21.19
CA LYS A 518 32.05 -10.79 -20.05
C LYS A 518 31.53 -10.06 -18.78
N PRO A 519 30.56 -10.64 -18.06
CA PRO A 519 30.09 -10.02 -16.84
C PRO A 519 31.22 -9.72 -15.85
N SER A 520 31.21 -8.50 -15.34
CA SER A 520 32.21 -8.02 -14.37
C SER A 520 31.52 -7.09 -13.38
N PRO A 521 31.93 -7.06 -12.12
CA PRO A 521 31.43 -6.08 -11.14
C PRO A 521 31.61 -4.62 -11.56
N ALA A 522 32.52 -4.35 -12.54
CA ALA A 522 32.71 -3.00 -13.07
C ALA A 522 31.61 -2.57 -14.08
N ILE A 523 30.78 -3.50 -14.57
CA ILE A 523 29.76 -3.21 -15.56
C ILE A 523 28.39 -3.21 -14.89
N PRO A 524 27.68 -2.07 -14.87
CA PRO A 524 26.40 -1.97 -14.15
C PRO A 524 25.24 -2.58 -14.93
N THR A 525 24.14 -2.79 -14.24
CA THR A 525 22.81 -2.81 -14.83
C THR A 525 22.30 -1.39 -14.97
N ALA A 526 21.51 -1.11 -16.00
CA ALA A 526 20.92 0.20 -16.25
C ALA A 526 19.40 0.13 -16.24
N ASN A 527 18.78 1.20 -15.78
CA ASN A 527 17.34 1.41 -15.90
C ASN A 527 17.06 2.86 -16.32
N LEU A 528 16.01 3.04 -17.11
CA LEU A 528 15.52 4.34 -17.57
C LEU A 528 14.00 4.33 -17.50
N SER A 529 13.41 5.36 -16.87
CA SER A 529 11.98 5.57 -16.83
C SER A 529 11.66 6.96 -17.36
N LEU A 530 10.71 7.01 -18.28
CA LEU A 530 10.16 8.23 -18.88
C LEU A 530 8.67 8.22 -18.60
N THR A 531 8.14 9.27 -17.99
CA THR A 531 6.69 9.39 -17.75
C THR A 531 6.22 10.77 -18.16
N ARG A 532 5.00 10.83 -18.70
CA ARG A 532 4.30 12.07 -19.00
C ARG A 532 2.88 11.95 -18.50
N THR A 533 2.46 12.93 -17.70
CA THR A 533 1.08 13.11 -17.25
C THR A 533 0.57 14.44 -17.77
N HIS A 534 -0.60 14.46 -18.39
CA HIS A 534 -1.31 15.67 -18.75
C HIS A 534 -2.68 15.68 -18.07
N GLN A 535 -2.91 16.63 -17.21
CA GLN A 535 -4.18 16.88 -16.56
C GLN A 535 -4.78 18.16 -17.10
N TRP A 536 -6.03 18.11 -17.56
CA TRP A 536 -6.72 19.31 -18.05
C TRP A 536 -8.24 19.22 -17.85
N GLY A 537 -8.87 20.39 -17.75
CA GLY A 537 -10.32 20.52 -17.69
C GLY A 537 -10.93 20.77 -19.05
N THR A 538 -12.09 20.19 -19.29
CA THR A 538 -12.92 20.44 -20.49
C THR A 538 -14.35 20.71 -20.06
N HIS A 539 -15.12 21.48 -20.88
CA HIS A 539 -16.55 21.76 -20.63
C HIS A 539 -16.81 22.37 -19.25
N ALA A 540 -16.08 23.45 -18.98
CA ALA A 540 -16.32 24.24 -17.79
C ALA A 540 -17.74 24.84 -17.83
N PRO A 541 -18.51 24.78 -16.72
CA PRO A 541 -19.72 25.54 -16.55
C PRO A 541 -19.45 27.05 -16.76
N THR A 542 -20.41 27.76 -17.34
CA THR A 542 -20.28 29.20 -17.56
C THR A 542 -20.11 30.02 -16.27
N THR A 543 -20.48 29.43 -15.13
CA THR A 543 -20.34 30.02 -13.78
C THR A 543 -18.97 29.77 -13.16
N LEU A 544 -18.14 28.88 -13.74
CA LEU A 544 -16.83 28.57 -13.21
C LEU A 544 -15.78 29.59 -13.69
N ASP A 545 -15.00 30.13 -12.77
CA ASP A 545 -13.87 30.98 -13.13
C ASP A 545 -12.88 30.17 -14.01
N PRO A 546 -12.55 30.64 -15.22
CA PRO A 546 -11.59 29.98 -16.09
C PRO A 546 -10.22 29.72 -15.44
N LYS A 547 -9.85 30.48 -14.43
CA LYS A 547 -8.62 30.29 -13.64
C LYS A 547 -8.64 29.04 -12.76
N LEU A 548 -9.79 28.42 -12.56
CA LEU A 548 -9.94 27.17 -11.81
C LEU A 548 -9.90 25.92 -12.69
N ILE A 549 -9.78 26.09 -14.02
CA ILE A 549 -9.70 24.98 -14.96
C ILE A 549 -8.26 24.49 -14.99
N PRO A 550 -7.98 23.25 -14.54
CA PRO A 550 -6.62 22.71 -14.53
C PRO A 550 -6.10 22.53 -15.96
N ASN A 551 -4.83 22.83 -16.16
CA ASN A 551 -4.08 22.45 -17.37
C ASN A 551 -2.60 22.35 -16.99
N ILE A 552 -2.16 21.13 -16.65
CA ILE A 552 -0.84 20.87 -16.11
C ILE A 552 -0.23 19.69 -16.86
N VAL A 553 0.98 19.87 -17.36
CA VAL A 553 1.79 18.78 -17.93
C VAL A 553 2.97 18.50 -17.02
N THR A 554 3.16 17.24 -16.67
CA THR A 554 4.30 16.79 -15.89
C THR A 554 5.09 15.79 -16.71
N ASP A 555 6.36 16.09 -16.99
CA ASP A 555 7.32 15.23 -17.64
C ASP A 555 8.39 14.81 -16.64
N ALA A 556 8.58 13.50 -16.44
CA ALA A 556 9.62 12.99 -15.58
C ALA A 556 10.51 12.00 -16.33
N VAL A 557 11.80 12.15 -16.09
CA VAL A 557 12.86 11.25 -16.59
C VAL A 557 13.69 10.81 -15.39
N THR A 558 13.83 9.51 -15.19
CA THR A 558 14.69 8.95 -14.14
C THR A 558 15.57 7.87 -14.74
N GLY A 559 16.86 7.94 -14.47
CA GLY A 559 17.84 6.93 -14.86
C GLY A 559 18.62 6.42 -13.66
N GLY A 560 19.00 5.15 -13.70
CA GLY A 560 19.79 4.52 -12.65
C GLY A 560 20.82 3.55 -13.21
N LEU A 561 21.93 3.44 -12.49
CA LEU A 561 23.00 2.48 -12.71
C LEU A 561 23.27 1.73 -11.42
N ASN A 562 23.31 0.40 -11.48
CA ASN A 562 23.56 -0.45 -10.33
C ASN A 562 24.72 -1.41 -10.61
N TRP A 563 25.75 -1.32 -9.79
CA TRP A 563 26.89 -2.22 -9.77
C TRP A 563 26.74 -3.21 -8.63
N THR A 564 27.09 -4.45 -8.88
CA THR A 564 27.02 -5.51 -7.86
C THR A 564 28.30 -6.34 -7.92
N GLY A 565 29.09 -6.28 -6.86
CA GLY A 565 30.23 -7.15 -6.62
C GLY A 565 29.87 -8.26 -5.64
N GLU A 566 30.83 -9.13 -5.34
CA GLU A 566 30.63 -10.23 -4.37
C GLU A 566 30.34 -9.72 -2.96
N SER A 567 31.01 -8.65 -2.56
CA SER A 567 30.91 -8.08 -1.20
C SER A 567 30.38 -6.64 -1.17
N TRP A 568 30.02 -6.06 -2.31
CA TRP A 568 29.56 -4.68 -2.37
C TRP A 568 28.50 -4.45 -3.45
N SER A 569 27.70 -3.43 -3.26
CA SER A 569 26.83 -2.89 -4.30
C SER A 569 26.87 -1.36 -4.29
N LEU A 570 26.72 -0.75 -5.45
CA LEU A 570 26.63 0.70 -5.63
C LEU A 570 25.48 1.02 -6.59
N GLY A 571 24.50 1.78 -6.13
CA GLY A 571 23.44 2.32 -6.96
C GLY A 571 23.59 3.83 -7.11
N LEU A 572 23.48 4.32 -8.34
CA LEU A 572 23.40 5.75 -8.65
C LEU A 572 22.10 6.01 -9.39
N THR A 573 21.39 7.06 -9.01
CA THR A 573 20.16 7.49 -9.67
C THR A 573 20.20 8.98 -9.96
N ALA A 574 19.60 9.39 -11.08
CA ALA A 574 19.38 10.79 -11.40
C ALA A 574 17.99 10.95 -12.02
N GLY A 575 17.28 11.98 -11.62
CA GLY A 575 15.94 12.28 -12.11
C GLY A 575 15.73 13.76 -12.36
N ASN A 576 14.87 14.05 -13.32
CA ASN A 576 14.39 15.39 -13.64
C ASN A 576 12.87 15.31 -13.82
N ASN A 577 12.15 16.02 -12.98
CA ASN A 577 10.69 16.19 -13.07
C ASN A 577 10.42 17.64 -13.40
N LYS A 578 9.70 17.89 -14.50
CA LYS A 578 9.25 19.22 -14.92
C LYS A 578 7.73 19.24 -14.93
N GLN A 579 7.16 20.08 -14.10
CA GLN A 579 5.75 20.46 -14.13
C GLN A 579 5.60 21.76 -14.89
N ASP A 580 4.88 21.74 -16.01
CA ASP A 580 4.54 22.86 -16.87
C ASP A 580 3.08 23.24 -16.57
N ASN A 581 2.89 24.34 -15.87
CA ASN A 581 1.57 24.81 -15.48
C ASN A 581 1.03 25.75 -16.57
N ARG A 582 0.01 25.30 -17.29
CA ARG A 582 -0.66 26.01 -18.38
C ARG A 582 -2.03 26.54 -17.98
N GLN A 583 -2.34 26.48 -16.69
CA GLN A 583 -3.61 26.97 -16.14
C GLN A 583 -3.64 28.50 -16.21
N LEU A 584 -4.76 29.05 -16.67
CA LEU A 584 -4.94 30.48 -16.85
C LEU A 584 -4.63 31.27 -15.56
N GLY A 585 -3.71 32.23 -15.66
CA GLY A 585 -3.24 33.04 -14.52
C GLY A 585 -2.27 32.30 -13.58
N SER A 586 -1.79 31.14 -14.00
CA SER A 586 -0.76 30.36 -13.27
C SER A 586 0.32 29.84 -14.22
N GLU A 587 0.40 30.35 -15.44
CA GLU A 587 1.31 29.84 -16.49
C GLU A 587 2.80 30.02 -16.14
N ASN A 588 3.10 30.89 -15.21
CA ASN A 588 4.46 31.13 -14.70
C ASN A 588 4.81 30.27 -13.47
N LYS A 589 3.88 29.44 -12.96
CA LYS A 589 4.09 28.63 -11.76
C LYS A 589 4.69 27.26 -12.07
N ASP A 590 5.60 27.20 -13.03
CA ASP A 590 6.32 25.99 -13.36
C ASP A 590 7.21 25.54 -12.21
N ILE A 591 7.27 24.22 -12.01
CA ILE A 591 8.15 23.60 -11.01
C ILE A 591 9.08 22.63 -11.70
N ARG A 592 10.36 22.74 -11.40
CA ARG A 592 11.36 21.77 -11.82
C ARG A 592 12.06 21.16 -10.62
N THR A 593 12.06 19.84 -10.53
CA THR A 593 12.74 19.11 -9.46
C THR A 593 13.81 18.20 -10.06
N LEU A 594 15.04 18.37 -9.59
CA LEU A 594 16.17 17.50 -9.88
C LEU A 594 16.42 16.63 -8.66
N THR A 595 16.49 15.32 -8.87
CA THR A 595 16.82 14.33 -7.84
C THR A 595 18.08 13.61 -8.20
N TYR A 596 18.91 13.34 -7.21
CA TYR A 596 20.11 12.52 -7.33
C TYR A 596 20.10 11.51 -6.21
N GLY A 597 20.63 10.34 -6.42
CA GLY A 597 20.75 9.30 -5.40
C GLY A 597 22.07 8.56 -5.54
N ALA A 598 22.67 8.26 -4.42
CA ALA A 598 23.78 7.32 -4.33
C ALA A 598 23.57 6.43 -3.12
N GLN A 599 23.62 5.12 -3.31
CA GLN A 599 23.50 4.12 -2.27
C GLN A 599 24.60 3.09 -2.43
N ALA A 600 25.34 2.82 -1.37
CA ALA A 600 26.38 1.80 -1.33
C ALA A 600 26.11 0.84 -0.19
N THR A 601 26.32 -0.44 -0.44
CA THR A 601 26.33 -1.48 0.58
C THR A 601 27.66 -2.20 0.47
N TRP A 602 28.30 -2.43 1.61
CA TRP A 602 29.58 -3.13 1.67
C TRP A 602 29.55 -4.19 2.77
N ARG A 603 29.73 -5.45 2.38
CA ARG A 603 29.95 -6.57 3.27
C ARG A 603 31.45 -6.69 3.53
N ALA A 604 31.93 -5.94 4.53
CA ALA A 604 33.36 -5.90 4.87
C ALA A 604 33.90 -7.27 5.36
N SER A 605 33.00 -8.10 5.91
CA SER A 605 33.23 -9.50 6.23
C SER A 605 31.87 -10.23 6.29
N GLU A 606 31.87 -11.55 6.47
CA GLU A 606 30.64 -12.31 6.72
C GLU A 606 29.83 -11.78 7.92
N LYS A 607 30.51 -11.11 8.85
CA LYS A 607 29.94 -10.59 10.11
C LYS A 607 29.68 -9.10 10.09
N LEU A 608 30.17 -8.35 9.11
CA LEU A 608 30.08 -6.89 9.09
C LEU A 608 29.49 -6.39 7.77
N ASN A 609 28.33 -5.77 7.86
CA ASN A 609 27.66 -5.12 6.75
C ASN A 609 27.51 -3.62 7.04
N ILE A 610 27.86 -2.79 6.05
CA ILE A 610 27.79 -1.34 6.11
C ILE A 610 26.95 -0.86 4.93
N ASN A 611 26.00 0.02 5.17
CA ASN A 611 25.23 0.70 4.14
C ASN A 611 25.33 2.22 4.31
N ILE A 612 25.46 2.93 3.20
CA ILE A 612 25.53 4.39 3.14
C ILE A 612 24.65 4.84 1.98
N GLY A 613 23.85 5.88 2.22
CA GLY A 613 22.99 6.45 1.19
C GLY A 613 22.89 7.95 1.28
N ILE A 614 22.62 8.58 0.15
CA ILE A 614 22.29 10.01 0.04
C ILE A 614 21.35 10.22 -1.14
N SER A 615 20.28 11.02 -0.96
CA SER A 615 19.30 11.32 -2.01
C SER A 615 18.94 12.80 -2.03
N PRO A 616 19.87 13.70 -2.43
CA PRO A 616 19.56 15.12 -2.51
C PRO A 616 18.54 15.40 -3.60
N ASN A 617 17.68 16.38 -3.34
CA ASN A 617 16.81 16.95 -4.36
C ASN A 617 16.86 18.48 -4.36
N VAL A 618 16.62 19.06 -5.52
CA VAL A 618 16.56 20.50 -5.72
C VAL A 618 15.29 20.81 -6.50
N SER A 619 14.33 21.45 -5.85
CA SER A 619 13.11 21.95 -6.49
C SER A 619 13.21 23.45 -6.69
N ARG A 620 12.83 23.92 -7.89
CA ARG A 620 12.76 25.33 -8.23
C ARG A 620 11.38 25.66 -8.79
N GLN A 621 10.78 26.71 -8.23
CA GLN A 621 9.52 27.30 -8.67
C GLN A 621 9.84 28.54 -9.52
N ALA A 622 9.24 28.65 -10.69
CA ALA A 622 9.62 29.65 -11.68
C ALA A 622 9.12 31.05 -11.32
N ASP A 623 7.87 31.19 -10.84
CA ASP A 623 7.22 32.47 -10.53
C ASP A 623 7.87 33.22 -9.37
N THR A 624 8.20 32.51 -8.31
CA THR A 624 8.77 33.10 -7.08
C THR A 624 10.29 33.06 -7.06
N GLY A 625 10.91 32.29 -7.98
CA GLY A 625 12.34 31.98 -7.92
C GLY A 625 12.72 31.15 -6.69
N LEU A 626 11.72 30.61 -5.97
CA LEU A 626 11.94 29.79 -4.79
C LEU A 626 12.69 28.53 -5.18
N LYS A 627 13.87 28.34 -4.57
CA LYS A 627 14.69 27.15 -4.73
C LYS A 627 14.77 26.44 -3.39
N ARG A 628 14.20 25.25 -3.32
CA ARG A 628 14.29 24.38 -2.13
C ARG A 628 15.30 23.26 -2.39
N THR A 629 16.22 23.11 -1.46
CA THR A 629 17.24 22.04 -1.51
C THR A 629 17.06 21.16 -0.30
N THR A 630 17.01 19.85 -0.54
CA THR A 630 16.92 18.83 0.52
C THR A 630 18.12 17.90 0.43
N TRP A 631 18.71 17.57 1.58
CA TRP A 631 19.80 16.61 1.75
C TRP A 631 19.38 15.58 2.78
N ASN A 632 19.54 14.30 2.46
CA ASN A 632 19.12 13.20 3.33
C ASN A 632 20.14 12.04 3.36
N PRO A 633 21.37 12.28 3.81
CA PRO A 633 22.32 11.21 4.02
C PRO A 633 21.88 10.27 5.16
N ASN A 634 22.14 8.98 4.95
CA ASN A 634 21.93 7.94 5.93
C ASN A 634 23.12 6.97 5.94
N ALA A 635 23.31 6.32 7.07
CA ALA A 635 24.34 5.28 7.24
C ALA A 635 23.83 4.23 8.23
N GLY A 636 24.20 2.98 7.99
CA GLY A 636 23.88 1.87 8.87
C GLY A 636 25.02 0.86 8.93
N ILE A 637 25.14 0.22 10.07
CA ILE A 637 26.13 -0.83 10.33
C ILE A 637 25.40 -1.96 11.03
N THR A 638 25.57 -3.19 10.53
CA THR A 638 25.20 -4.41 11.22
C THR A 638 26.42 -5.26 11.42
N TRP A 639 26.74 -5.57 12.67
CA TRP A 639 27.94 -6.30 13.04
C TRP A 639 27.61 -7.46 13.98
N GLN A 640 27.97 -8.65 13.56
CA GLN A 640 27.89 -9.85 14.39
C GLN A 640 29.17 -9.99 15.20
N LEU A 641 29.07 -9.67 16.48
CA LEU A 641 30.13 -9.76 17.44
C LEU A 641 30.30 -11.22 17.96
N PRO A 642 31.40 -11.57 18.65
CA PRO A 642 31.50 -12.85 19.36
C PRO A 642 30.30 -13.10 20.29
N TRP A 643 30.06 -14.38 20.60
CA TRP A 643 28.98 -14.85 21.48
C TRP A 643 27.56 -14.59 20.93
N ASP A 644 27.37 -14.58 19.60
CA ASP A 644 26.09 -14.35 18.92
C ASP A 644 25.42 -13.02 19.30
N ILE A 645 26.23 -12.01 19.56
CA ILE A 645 25.78 -10.65 19.81
C ILE A 645 25.71 -9.92 18.46
N THR A 646 24.57 -9.31 18.14
CA THR A 646 24.41 -8.45 16.97
C THR A 646 24.34 -6.99 17.41
N LEU A 647 25.23 -6.16 16.87
CA LEU A 647 25.18 -4.71 16.97
C LEU A 647 24.59 -4.14 15.67
N THR A 648 23.52 -3.38 15.80
CA THR A 648 22.94 -2.59 14.70
C THR A 648 22.98 -1.13 15.07
N SER A 649 23.62 -0.30 14.24
CA SER A 649 23.67 1.15 14.39
C SER A 649 23.15 1.81 13.14
N ALA A 650 22.33 2.84 13.30
CA ALA A 650 21.82 3.63 12.20
C ALA A 650 21.89 5.11 12.52
N ALA A 651 22.28 5.90 11.53
CA ALA A 651 22.29 7.35 11.56
C ALA A 651 21.55 7.89 10.33
N ASN A 652 20.71 8.86 10.52
CA ASN A 652 20.05 9.59 9.45
C ASN A 652 20.14 11.08 9.70
N PHE A 653 20.23 11.83 8.63
CA PHE A 653 20.21 13.28 8.66
C PHE A 653 19.32 13.75 7.51
N ASP A 654 18.43 14.67 7.80
CA ASP A 654 17.59 15.34 6.81
C ASP A 654 17.70 16.84 7.00
N ARG A 655 17.95 17.57 5.93
CA ARG A 655 17.99 19.01 5.92
C ARG A 655 17.33 19.54 4.67
N SER A 656 16.27 20.29 4.84
CA SER A 656 15.61 21.02 3.77
C SER A 656 15.63 22.52 4.06
N PHE A 657 15.96 23.31 3.06
CA PHE A 657 15.99 24.76 3.16
C PHE A 657 15.68 25.41 1.82
N ASP A 658 15.07 26.55 1.85
CA ASP A 658 14.85 27.38 0.67
C ASP A 658 15.79 28.58 0.64
N ASN A 659 15.99 29.16 -0.56
CA ASN A 659 16.87 30.30 -0.77
C ASN A 659 16.30 31.62 -0.24
N GLN A 660 15.03 31.65 0.15
CA GLN A 660 14.36 32.84 0.71
C GLN A 660 14.22 32.74 2.23
N ALA A 661 14.69 31.63 2.82
CA ALA A 661 14.62 31.32 4.25
C ALA A 661 13.20 31.36 4.84
N ILE A 662 12.19 31.07 4.02
CA ILE A 662 10.79 30.99 4.44
C ILE A 662 10.53 29.73 5.25
N ASN A 663 11.04 28.60 4.76
CA ASN A 663 10.90 27.30 5.42
C ASN A 663 12.25 26.60 5.53
N GLY A 664 12.48 25.97 6.66
CA GLY A 664 13.67 25.18 6.89
C GLY A 664 13.39 24.03 7.85
N THR A 665 13.87 22.86 7.52
CA THR A 665 13.82 21.69 8.41
C THR A 665 15.22 21.12 8.57
N ARG A 666 15.52 20.63 9.74
CA ARG A 666 16.76 19.86 10.02
C ARG A 666 16.45 18.80 11.03
N ASN A 667 16.44 17.56 10.57
CA ASN A 667 16.19 16.40 11.39
C ASN A 667 17.43 15.53 11.41
N TRP A 668 17.74 14.93 12.53
CA TRP A 668 18.74 13.89 12.61
C TRP A 668 18.33 12.84 13.64
N GLY A 669 18.74 11.63 13.40
CA GLY A 669 18.49 10.51 14.27
C GLY A 669 19.70 9.61 14.36
N PHE A 670 19.90 9.06 15.53
CA PHE A 670 20.90 8.04 15.78
C PHE A 670 20.30 6.95 16.65
N SER A 671 20.52 5.69 16.28
CA SER A 671 20.06 4.56 17.07
C SER A 671 21.09 3.45 17.09
N ASN A 672 21.27 2.85 18.26
CA ASN A 672 22.06 1.65 18.47
C ASN A 672 21.19 0.57 19.09
N GLN A 673 21.36 -0.63 18.64
CA GLN A 673 20.73 -1.81 19.22
C GLN A 673 21.78 -2.90 19.38
N ILE A 674 21.84 -3.46 20.55
CA ILE A 674 22.62 -4.66 20.87
C ILE A 674 21.62 -5.76 21.13
N ALA A 675 21.69 -6.85 20.40
CA ALA A 675 20.80 -7.99 20.53
C ALA A 675 21.60 -9.28 20.73
N LYS A 676 21.08 -10.17 21.56
CA LYS A 676 21.61 -11.53 21.73
C LYS A 676 20.46 -12.54 21.71
N THR A 677 20.68 -13.62 20.99
CA THR A 677 19.74 -14.73 20.90
C THR A 677 20.28 -15.90 21.71
N PHE A 678 19.47 -16.42 22.62
CA PHE A 678 19.75 -17.60 23.45
C PHE A 678 18.88 -18.75 22.94
N LYS A 679 19.50 -19.92 22.77
CA LYS A 679 18.79 -21.19 22.58
C LYS A 679 18.71 -21.87 23.92
N VAL A 680 17.52 -22.04 24.45
CA VAL A 680 17.28 -22.64 25.76
C VAL A 680 16.55 -23.97 25.55
N PRO A 681 17.02 -25.08 26.13
CA PRO A 681 16.28 -26.34 26.05
C PRO A 681 14.89 -26.20 26.67
N VAL A 682 13.87 -26.76 26.05
CA VAL A 682 12.51 -26.79 26.63
C VAL A 682 12.44 -27.85 27.66
N GLY A 683 11.96 -27.54 28.87
CA GLY A 683 11.81 -28.50 29.97
C GLY A 683 10.76 -29.60 29.72
N TRP A 684 9.98 -29.46 28.63
CA TRP A 684 8.85 -30.33 28.26
C TRP A 684 8.86 -30.61 26.75
N GLY A 685 9.56 -31.66 26.34
CA GLY A 685 9.68 -32.08 24.94
C GLY A 685 11.10 -32.02 24.39
N THR A 686 11.29 -32.30 23.11
CA THR A 686 12.61 -32.36 22.43
C THR A 686 13.01 -31.08 21.72
N GLY A 687 12.31 -29.97 21.94
CA GLY A 687 12.50 -28.69 21.23
C GLY A 687 13.51 -27.76 21.91
N THR A 688 13.97 -26.75 21.19
CA THR A 688 14.73 -25.60 21.70
C THR A 688 13.91 -24.33 21.62
N GLN A 689 13.86 -23.55 22.71
CA GLN A 689 13.27 -22.21 22.71
C GLN A 689 14.30 -21.21 22.21
N THR A 690 13.81 -20.18 21.56
CA THR A 690 14.63 -19.02 21.22
C THR A 690 14.22 -17.83 22.09
N VAL A 691 15.14 -17.33 22.86
CA VAL A 691 14.96 -16.10 23.66
C VAL A 691 15.90 -15.04 23.11
N GLN A 692 15.33 -13.98 22.56
CA GLN A 692 16.10 -12.82 22.09
C GLN A 692 15.96 -11.68 23.11
N VAL A 693 17.08 -11.14 23.55
CA VAL A 693 17.14 -9.95 24.39
C VAL A 693 17.84 -8.85 23.60
N SER A 694 17.23 -7.69 23.50
CA SER A 694 17.85 -6.53 22.85
C SER A 694 17.72 -5.27 23.68
N LEU A 695 18.81 -4.50 23.73
CA LEU A 695 18.86 -3.16 24.31
C LEU A 695 19.02 -2.14 23.19
N ARG A 696 18.10 -1.21 23.10
CA ARG A 696 18.13 -0.15 22.10
C ARG A 696 18.24 1.22 22.77
N GLN A 697 19.17 2.01 22.28
CA GLN A 697 19.29 3.43 22.58
C GLN A 697 19.01 4.23 21.33
N PHE A 698 18.29 5.34 21.45
CA PHE A 698 18.07 6.24 20.33
C PHE A 698 18.01 7.70 20.76
N VAL A 699 18.37 8.58 19.83
CA VAL A 699 18.21 10.02 19.96
C VAL A 699 17.76 10.56 18.61
N THR A 700 16.71 11.37 18.62
CA THR A 700 16.25 12.09 17.43
C THR A 700 16.11 13.57 17.76
N ASN A 701 16.37 14.41 16.79
CA ASN A 701 16.18 15.86 16.90
C ASN A 701 15.50 16.36 15.62
N ALA A 702 14.38 17.04 15.77
CA ALA A 702 13.66 17.67 14.70
C ALA A 702 13.62 19.18 14.92
N TYR A 703 14.12 19.96 13.95
CA TYR A 703 14.06 21.40 13.91
C TYR A 703 13.21 21.84 12.72
N ASN A 704 12.20 22.66 12.98
CA ASN A 704 11.37 23.25 11.97
C ASN A 704 11.38 24.77 12.09
N ARG A 705 11.46 25.46 10.97
CA ARG A 705 11.33 26.92 10.87
C ARG A 705 10.30 27.25 9.80
N THR A 706 9.39 28.15 10.12
CA THR A 706 8.40 28.70 9.19
C THR A 706 8.29 30.21 9.38
N LEU A 707 8.42 30.96 8.30
CA LEU A 707 8.22 32.41 8.26
C LEU A 707 6.89 32.69 7.57
N GLN A 708 5.91 33.21 8.33
CA GLN A 708 4.62 33.67 7.78
C GLN A 708 4.48 35.18 8.00
N GLY A 709 4.64 35.96 6.93
CA GLY A 709 4.70 37.40 7.02
C GLY A 709 5.88 37.87 7.88
N LEU A 710 5.60 38.54 9.00
CA LEU A 710 6.62 38.99 9.97
C LEU A 710 6.84 38.03 11.14
N VAL A 711 6.15 36.91 11.17
CA VAL A 711 6.22 35.93 12.26
C VAL A 711 7.19 34.79 11.87
N ASP A 712 8.34 34.73 12.54
CA ASP A 712 9.31 33.62 12.43
C ASP A 712 9.06 32.63 13.56
N THR A 713 8.53 31.46 13.21
CA THR A 713 8.25 30.39 14.14
C THR A 713 9.34 29.33 14.01
N GLN A 714 10.02 29.05 15.12
CA GLN A 714 11.05 28.02 15.21
C GLN A 714 10.70 27.06 16.31
N THR A 715 10.73 25.76 15.98
CA THR A 715 10.50 24.70 16.96
C THR A 715 11.61 23.66 16.88
N THR A 716 12.07 23.21 18.03
CA THR A 716 12.99 22.09 18.13
C THR A 716 12.37 21.03 19.04
N THR A 717 12.30 19.80 18.55
CA THR A 717 11.86 18.66 19.35
C THR A 717 12.98 17.64 19.41
N ARG A 718 13.41 17.29 20.61
CA ARG A 718 14.42 16.25 20.85
C ARG A 718 13.76 15.11 21.59
N THR A 719 13.92 13.89 21.06
CA THR A 719 13.46 12.67 21.74
C THR A 719 14.67 11.75 21.93
N SER A 720 14.85 11.27 23.14
CA SER A 720 15.87 10.27 23.46
C SER A 720 15.22 9.14 24.27
N GLY A 721 15.74 7.94 24.17
CA GLY A 721 15.20 6.82 24.93
C GLY A 721 16.12 5.61 24.97
N VAL A 722 15.82 4.76 25.93
CA VAL A 722 16.44 3.44 26.08
C VAL A 722 15.30 2.43 26.23
N LEU A 723 15.35 1.37 25.45
CA LEU A 723 14.35 0.31 25.42
C LEU A 723 15.03 -1.05 25.57
N LEU A 724 14.55 -1.85 26.48
CA LEU A 724 14.89 -3.27 26.62
C LEU A 724 13.73 -4.08 26.05
N ASN A 725 14.02 -4.92 25.07
CA ASN A 725 13.05 -5.84 24.51
C ASN A 725 13.47 -7.28 24.80
N VAL A 726 12.51 -8.10 25.13
CA VAL A 726 12.68 -9.54 25.32
C VAL A 726 11.63 -10.23 24.45
N SER A 727 12.07 -11.06 23.52
CA SER A 727 11.19 -11.89 22.68
C SER A 727 11.47 -13.36 22.96
N ILE A 728 10.43 -14.13 23.17
CA ILE A 728 10.48 -15.57 23.45
C ILE A 728 9.64 -16.26 22.39
N SER A 729 10.25 -17.17 21.65
CA SER A 729 9.55 -18.03 20.69
C SER A 729 9.69 -19.47 21.16
N LEU A 730 8.55 -20.11 21.38
CA LEU A 730 8.41 -21.51 21.80
C LEU A 730 7.93 -22.32 20.61
N PHE A 731 8.78 -23.24 20.11
CA PHE A 731 8.57 -24.18 18.97
C PHE A 731 8.58 -23.62 17.58
#